data_09ad7d034c0a7e116f832c2c63961a4d
#
_entry.id   09ad7d034c0a7e116f832c2c63961a4d
#
_cell.length_a   1.000
_cell.length_b   1.000
_cell.length_c   1.000
_cell.angle_alpha   90.00
_cell.angle_beta   90.00
_cell.angle_gamma   90.00
#
_symmetry.space_group_name_H-M   'P 1'
#
loop_
_entity.id
_entity.type
_entity.pdbx_description
1 polymer ?
#
loop_
_entity_poly.entity_id
_entity_poly.type
_entity_poly.pdbx_seq_one_letter_code
_entity_poly.pdbx_strand_id
1 'polypeptide(L)'
;MVTLLFPASGENRLYARNDSPITRVMFNSGDVVTSHEGWQLKVDEVQQENSLIIYTGIRLDTQEENVSLREVFLDSKLTFNKPQDRLFAGQIDRMDRFALRFRARKYQSEQFKLAESGLRGIRASLIPHQLHIANEVGKRHAPRVLLADEVGLGKTIEAGMIIHQQLLAGRAERVLVIVPDSLQHQWLVEMLRRFNLRFALFDDSRYTEARHDSDNPFETEQLILCSLDFVRRNKQRFEHMLEANWDLMVVDEAHHLAWSEDAPSREYQVIEELAEQIPGVLLLTATPEQLGQESHFARLRLLDPSRFHDYQAFIDEQQNYRPVADAVTLLLSGEQLNNNQLNLMGELISEQDIEPLLKAANSNSDESEIARRELISMLMDRHGTSRILFRNTRNGVKGFPHRELHQIKLPLPTQYQTAIKVSDIMGAKKSLESRARDMLYPEQIYQEFEGENATWWNFDPRVEWLLGFLTANRDEKVLVICAKATTALHLEQVLREREGIRGAVFHEGLSLVERDRAAAYFASEEEGAQVLLCSEIGSEGRNFQFANQLVMFDLPFNPDLLEQRIGRLDRIGQSRDIQISVPYLENTAQAVLIRWYHEGLDAFEHTCPTGRTIYDNYYETLLNYLAKPNEQDKFGEFIEQCRQQHEQLKSQLEQGRDRLLEMNSNGGEHGLQLAEKISKYDNDTELVNFSLNLFDIVGINQEDRSDNMIVLTPSDHMLVPDFPGLPQDGCTITFDREQALSREDAQFISWEHPIIRNGLDLILSGDTGSCAVSLLKNKALPVGTLLVELIYVVEAQAPKHLQLTRFLPPTPLRVLMDLKGNNLAGQVEFESFNRQLNAVNRHTASKLVNAVQKEVHAILQQAEGLIETQAQSLIEQAKQEADEKLTVELSRLEALKAVNPNIRDDELEAIESNRQQLLLNLNQASWRLDAIRLVVVTHQ
;
A
#
# COMPACT_ATOMS: atom_id res chain seq x y z
N MET A 1 14.37 -19.46 -8.68
CA MET A 1 13.23 -19.79 -7.80
C MET A 1 13.62 -20.84 -6.77
N VAL A 2 13.00 -20.76 -5.58
CA VAL A 2 13.16 -21.75 -4.50
C VAL A 2 11.76 -22.27 -4.18
N THR A 3 11.57 -23.58 -4.28
CA THR A 3 10.31 -24.22 -3.89
C THR A 3 10.44 -24.74 -2.46
N LEU A 4 9.59 -24.23 -1.55
CA LEU A 4 9.51 -24.66 -0.17
C LEU A 4 8.32 -25.60 0.00
N LEU A 5 8.57 -26.80 0.48
CA LEU A 5 7.55 -27.74 0.91
C LEU A 5 7.32 -27.55 2.42
N PHE A 6 6.09 -27.30 2.83
CA PHE A 6 5.65 -27.24 4.22
C PHE A 6 4.96 -28.57 4.59
N PRO A 7 5.70 -29.53 5.17
CA PRO A 7 5.19 -30.90 5.34
C PRO A 7 3.93 -30.99 6.20
N ALA A 8 3.76 -30.07 7.15
CA ALA A 8 2.63 -30.09 8.07
C ALA A 8 1.32 -29.65 7.43
N SER A 9 1.37 -28.71 6.48
CA SER A 9 0.20 -28.26 5.71
C SER A 9 0.07 -28.95 4.35
N GLY A 10 1.12 -29.64 3.88
CA GLY A 10 1.19 -30.23 2.55
C GLY A 10 1.37 -29.20 1.43
N GLU A 11 1.65 -27.94 1.78
CA GLU A 11 1.76 -26.82 0.85
C GLU A 11 3.13 -26.77 0.19
N ASN A 12 3.15 -26.47 -1.12
CA ASN A 12 4.34 -26.08 -1.86
C ASN A 12 4.24 -24.60 -2.21
N ARG A 13 5.24 -23.79 -1.81
CA ARG A 13 5.36 -22.38 -2.16
C ARG A 13 6.59 -22.12 -2.99
N LEU A 14 6.41 -21.26 -3.97
CA LEU A 14 7.47 -20.82 -4.87
C LEU A 14 7.90 -19.40 -4.50
N TYR A 15 9.17 -19.20 -4.19
CA TYR A 15 9.76 -17.91 -3.86
C TYR A 15 10.87 -17.53 -4.82
N ALA A 16 11.03 -16.24 -5.09
CA ALA A 16 12.26 -15.73 -5.67
C ALA A 16 13.42 -15.99 -4.69
N ARG A 17 14.62 -16.25 -5.23
CA ARG A 17 15.77 -16.68 -4.42
C ARG A 17 16.10 -15.72 -3.28
N ASN A 18 16.01 -14.42 -3.54
CA ASN A 18 16.37 -13.38 -2.57
C ASN A 18 15.25 -13.08 -1.56
N ASP A 19 13.99 -13.40 -1.88
CA ASP A 19 12.82 -13.13 -1.04
C ASP A 19 12.29 -14.36 -0.33
N SER A 20 12.99 -15.48 -0.44
CA SER A 20 12.56 -16.73 0.19
C SER A 20 12.62 -16.57 1.72
N PRO A 21 11.49 -16.85 2.43
CA PRO A 21 11.36 -16.62 3.87
C PRO A 21 12.04 -17.73 4.67
N ILE A 22 13.23 -18.14 4.28
CA ILE A 22 14.02 -19.16 4.95
C ILE A 22 15.33 -18.56 5.47
N THR A 23 15.61 -18.87 6.72
CA THR A 23 16.93 -18.63 7.29
C THR A 23 17.61 -19.97 7.46
N ARG A 24 18.85 -20.07 6.99
CA ARG A 24 19.63 -21.30 7.16
C ARG A 24 19.92 -21.51 8.64
N VAL A 25 19.44 -22.64 9.19
CA VAL A 25 19.74 -23.01 10.57
C VAL A 25 21.14 -23.61 10.62
N MET A 26 21.99 -23.03 11.46
CA MET A 26 23.31 -23.57 11.78
C MET A 26 23.31 -24.02 13.24
N PHE A 27 23.77 -25.25 13.46
CA PHE A 27 24.01 -25.76 14.81
C PHE A 27 25.43 -25.38 15.23
N ASN A 28 25.65 -25.16 16.52
CA ASN A 28 26.92 -24.77 17.09
C ASN A 28 27.60 -25.95 17.78
N SER A 29 28.89 -25.81 18.10
CA SER A 29 29.59 -26.77 18.95
C SER A 29 28.85 -26.97 20.28
N GLY A 30 28.60 -28.21 20.63
CA GLY A 30 27.85 -28.65 21.81
C GLY A 30 26.38 -28.99 21.53
N ASP A 31 25.83 -28.64 20.36
CA ASP A 31 24.45 -29.01 19.96
C ASP A 31 24.43 -30.51 19.59
N VAL A 32 23.21 -31.07 19.70
CA VAL A 32 22.95 -32.46 19.26
C VAL A 32 22.04 -32.39 18.03
N VAL A 33 22.54 -32.95 16.92
CA VAL A 33 21.80 -33.04 15.66
C VAL A 33 21.44 -34.50 15.38
N THR A 34 20.27 -34.71 14.76
CA THR A 34 19.81 -36.06 14.40
C THR A 34 19.97 -36.27 12.90
N SER A 35 20.52 -37.40 12.49
CA SER A 35 20.61 -37.82 11.10
C SER A 35 19.25 -38.34 10.60
N HIS A 36 19.04 -38.33 9.27
CA HIS A 36 17.84 -38.90 8.63
C HIS A 36 17.66 -40.40 8.90
N GLU A 37 18.73 -41.07 9.29
CA GLU A 37 18.72 -42.51 9.71
C GLU A 37 18.36 -42.67 11.19
N GLY A 38 18.19 -41.56 11.95
CA GLY A 38 17.75 -41.56 13.34
C GLY A 38 18.82 -41.60 14.41
N TRP A 39 20.12 -41.67 14.04
CA TRP A 39 21.21 -41.58 15.01
C TRP A 39 21.57 -40.12 15.30
N GLN A 40 22.15 -39.87 16.48
CA GLN A 40 22.48 -38.55 16.97
C GLN A 40 23.97 -38.24 16.99
N LEU A 41 24.35 -37.04 16.59
CA LEU A 41 25.68 -36.47 16.62
C LEU A 41 25.73 -35.30 17.59
N LYS A 42 26.61 -35.35 18.57
CA LYS A 42 27.00 -34.16 19.35
C LYS A 42 28.06 -33.39 18.58
N VAL A 43 27.75 -32.21 18.14
CA VAL A 43 28.60 -31.37 17.29
C VAL A 43 29.78 -30.84 18.09
N ASP A 44 31.00 -31.08 17.63
CA ASP A 44 32.23 -30.48 18.16
C ASP A 44 32.74 -29.36 17.25
N GLU A 45 32.66 -29.54 15.94
CA GLU A 45 33.16 -28.61 14.93
C GLU A 45 32.14 -28.43 13.79
N VAL A 46 32.06 -27.22 13.26
CA VAL A 46 31.20 -26.88 12.11
C VAL A 46 32.05 -26.29 11.01
N GLN A 47 32.04 -26.93 9.84
CA GLN A 47 32.80 -26.48 8.67
C GLN A 47 31.82 -26.14 7.53
N GLN A 48 32.13 -25.09 6.77
CA GLN A 48 31.36 -24.72 5.57
C GLN A 48 32.24 -24.92 4.33
N GLU A 49 31.87 -25.86 3.48
CA GLU A 49 32.54 -26.14 2.20
C GLU A 49 31.57 -25.97 1.04
N ASN A 50 31.90 -25.14 0.06
CA ASN A 50 31.12 -24.96 -1.18
C ASN A 50 29.59 -24.78 -0.95
N SER A 51 29.21 -23.95 0.00
CA SER A 51 27.81 -23.70 0.41
C SER A 51 27.14 -24.84 1.18
N LEU A 52 27.80 -25.94 1.50
CA LEU A 52 27.30 -27.00 2.36
C LEU A 52 27.91 -26.88 3.75
N ILE A 53 27.10 -27.19 4.79
CA ILE A 53 27.56 -27.28 6.16
C ILE A 53 27.84 -28.75 6.51
N ILE A 54 29.02 -28.99 7.10
CA ILE A 54 29.43 -30.27 7.61
C ILE A 54 29.59 -30.13 9.12
N TYR A 55 28.92 -31.00 9.87
CA TYR A 55 29.02 -31.11 11.32
C TYR A 55 29.89 -32.28 11.64
N THR A 56 30.94 -32.05 12.41
CA THR A 56 31.86 -33.13 12.89
C THR A 56 31.76 -33.19 14.40
N GLY A 57 31.72 -34.40 14.95
CA GLY A 57 31.57 -34.58 16.39
C GLY A 57 31.52 -36.05 16.83
N ILE A 58 30.91 -36.28 17.98
CA ILE A 58 30.81 -37.60 18.59
C ILE A 58 29.40 -38.17 18.31
N ARG A 59 29.35 -39.32 17.70
CA ARG A 59 28.15 -40.08 17.49
C ARG A 59 27.67 -40.72 18.82
N LEU A 60 26.45 -40.37 19.29
CA LEU A 60 26.04 -40.71 20.66
C LEU A 60 25.72 -42.17 20.92
N ASP A 61 25.27 -42.93 19.92
CA ASP A 61 24.91 -44.34 20.04
C ASP A 61 26.13 -45.26 20.03
N THR A 62 27.17 -44.94 19.26
CA THR A 62 28.39 -45.71 19.13
C THR A 62 29.59 -45.16 19.91
N GLN A 63 29.49 -43.91 20.42
CA GLN A 63 30.59 -43.16 21.04
C GLN A 63 31.79 -42.96 20.12
N GLU A 64 31.59 -43.04 18.80
CA GLU A 64 32.63 -42.83 17.78
C GLU A 64 32.93 -41.36 17.64
N GLU A 65 34.20 -40.98 17.72
CA GLU A 65 34.68 -39.61 17.61
C GLU A 65 34.97 -39.23 16.15
N ASN A 66 34.93 -37.96 15.82
CA ASN A 66 35.17 -37.37 14.48
C ASN A 66 34.25 -37.87 13.37
N VAL A 67 33.03 -38.24 13.70
CA VAL A 67 31.98 -38.58 12.72
C VAL A 67 31.51 -37.30 12.05
N SER A 68 31.46 -37.30 10.73
CA SER A 68 31.02 -36.17 9.94
C SER A 68 29.60 -36.38 9.39
N LEU A 69 28.70 -35.39 9.58
CA LEU A 69 27.32 -35.37 9.08
C LEU A 69 27.12 -34.11 8.24
N ARG A 70 26.80 -34.31 6.96
CA ARG A 70 26.44 -33.17 6.09
C ARG A 70 25.02 -32.73 6.38
N GLU A 71 24.74 -31.41 6.30
CA GLU A 71 23.42 -30.83 6.56
C GLU A 71 22.27 -31.47 5.75
N VAL A 72 22.54 -31.92 4.51
CA VAL A 72 21.57 -32.60 3.65
C VAL A 72 21.11 -33.97 4.19
N PHE A 73 21.83 -34.52 5.13
CA PHE A 73 21.51 -35.80 5.80
C PHE A 73 20.98 -35.61 7.22
N LEU A 74 20.67 -34.37 7.62
CA LEU A 74 19.94 -34.13 8.86
C LEU A 74 18.49 -34.61 8.75
N ASP A 75 17.92 -35.01 9.87
CA ASP A 75 16.50 -35.33 9.94
C ASP A 75 15.66 -34.08 9.58
N SER A 76 14.70 -34.24 8.68
CA SER A 76 13.76 -33.18 8.28
C SER A 76 12.84 -32.77 9.43
N LYS A 77 12.69 -33.57 10.45
CA LYS A 77 11.94 -33.27 11.67
C LYS A 77 12.87 -32.64 12.71
N LEU A 78 13.09 -31.32 12.58
CA LEU A 78 13.66 -30.54 13.66
C LEU A 78 12.71 -30.57 14.85
N THR A 79 12.99 -31.44 15.82
CA THR A 79 12.31 -31.41 17.11
C THR A 79 12.96 -30.34 17.96
N PHE A 80 12.24 -29.22 18.15
CA PHE A 80 12.64 -28.24 19.17
C PHE A 80 12.78 -28.95 20.53
N ASN A 81 13.80 -28.61 21.30
CA ASN A 81 13.90 -29.03 22.67
C ASN A 81 12.61 -28.66 23.41
N LYS A 82 11.94 -29.65 23.97
CA LYS A 82 10.71 -29.37 24.74
C LYS A 82 11.07 -28.44 25.91
N PRO A 83 10.23 -27.49 26.27
CA PRO A 83 10.52 -26.51 27.33
C PRO A 83 10.89 -27.20 28.67
N GLN A 84 10.25 -28.29 29.00
CA GLN A 84 10.56 -29.08 30.19
C GLN A 84 11.96 -29.74 30.12
N ASP A 85 12.39 -30.20 28.95
CA ASP A 85 13.70 -30.85 28.79
C ASP A 85 14.83 -29.81 28.97
N ARG A 86 14.65 -28.60 28.42
CA ARG A 86 15.55 -27.47 28.66
C ARG A 86 15.62 -27.11 30.15
N LEU A 87 14.44 -27.04 30.80
CA LEU A 87 14.37 -26.73 32.23
C LEU A 87 15.18 -27.73 33.05
N PHE A 88 14.99 -29.04 32.81
CA PHE A 88 15.68 -30.13 33.53
C PHE A 88 17.17 -30.20 33.18
N ALA A 89 17.55 -29.79 31.96
CA ALA A 89 18.93 -29.65 31.56
C ALA A 89 19.63 -28.40 32.16
N GLY A 90 18.91 -27.57 32.92
CA GLY A 90 19.44 -26.33 33.50
C GLY A 90 19.67 -25.17 32.50
N GLN A 91 19.07 -25.26 31.33
CA GLN A 91 19.07 -24.21 30.30
C GLN A 91 17.99 -23.15 30.62
N ILE A 92 18.14 -22.44 31.73
CA ILE A 92 17.11 -21.58 32.29
C ILE A 92 17.28 -20.16 31.75
N ASP A 93 16.22 -19.62 31.18
CA ASP A 93 16.15 -18.24 30.69
C ASP A 93 15.86 -17.24 31.83
N ARG A 94 16.11 -15.95 31.55
CA ARG A 94 15.69 -14.86 32.44
C ARG A 94 14.18 -14.75 32.43
N MET A 95 13.61 -14.32 33.57
CA MET A 95 12.16 -14.18 33.75
C MET A 95 11.53 -13.16 32.79
N ASP A 96 12.25 -12.12 32.38
CA ASP A 96 11.82 -11.13 31.42
C ASP A 96 11.62 -11.70 30.03
N ARG A 97 12.47 -12.65 29.61
CA ARG A 97 12.32 -13.38 28.34
C ARG A 97 11.08 -14.28 28.32
N PHE A 98 10.78 -14.96 29.45
CA PHE A 98 9.53 -15.71 29.58
C PHE A 98 8.31 -14.81 29.46
N ALA A 99 8.33 -13.66 30.13
CA ALA A 99 7.24 -12.71 30.06
C ALA A 99 7.07 -12.12 28.63
N LEU A 100 8.18 -11.82 27.96
CA LEU A 100 8.14 -11.37 26.57
C LEU A 100 7.54 -12.42 25.66
N ARG A 101 7.93 -13.72 25.78
CA ARG A 101 7.38 -14.81 24.97
C ARG A 101 5.88 -14.97 25.15
N PHE A 102 5.38 -14.93 26.40
CA PHE A 102 3.94 -15.00 26.67
C PHE A 102 3.18 -13.83 26.05
N ARG A 103 3.69 -12.59 26.20
CA ARG A 103 3.12 -11.39 25.58
C ARG A 103 3.13 -11.48 24.07
N ALA A 104 4.25 -11.95 23.50
CA ALA A 104 4.37 -12.16 22.05
C ALA A 104 3.29 -13.13 21.52
N ARG A 105 3.05 -14.25 22.22
CA ARG A 105 1.97 -15.20 21.87
C ARG A 105 0.57 -14.58 22.00
N LYS A 106 0.35 -13.85 23.10
CA LYS A 106 -0.92 -13.15 23.35
C LYS A 106 -1.21 -12.17 22.22
N TYR A 107 -0.27 -11.26 21.93
CA TYR A 107 -0.45 -10.23 20.92
C TYR A 107 -0.52 -10.83 19.51
N GLN A 108 0.28 -11.83 19.19
CA GLN A 108 0.16 -12.55 17.92
C GLN A 108 -1.26 -13.09 17.71
N SER A 109 -1.82 -13.75 18.73
CA SER A 109 -3.18 -14.29 18.68
C SER A 109 -4.25 -13.20 18.51
N GLU A 110 -4.13 -12.09 19.23
CA GLU A 110 -5.07 -10.96 19.16
C GLU A 110 -5.01 -10.25 17.80
N GLN A 111 -3.81 -10.00 17.29
CA GLN A 111 -3.62 -9.26 16.04
C GLN A 111 -4.09 -10.04 14.80
N PHE A 112 -3.92 -11.36 14.79
CA PHE A 112 -4.39 -12.20 13.67
C PHE A 112 -5.91 -12.32 13.55
N LYS A 113 -6.65 -12.09 14.62
CA LYS A 113 -8.14 -12.08 14.61
C LYS A 113 -8.74 -10.83 14.00
N LEU A 114 -7.95 -9.75 13.86
CA LEU A 114 -8.47 -8.48 13.42
C LEU A 114 -8.73 -8.47 11.92
N ALA A 115 -9.92 -8.00 11.55
CA ALA A 115 -10.41 -8.04 10.16
C ALA A 115 -9.73 -7.00 9.24
N GLU A 116 -9.10 -5.96 9.83
CA GLU A 116 -8.46 -4.84 9.13
C GLU A 116 -6.97 -5.07 8.86
N SER A 117 -6.52 -6.33 8.90
CA SER A 117 -5.13 -6.69 8.59
C SER A 117 -4.73 -6.18 7.19
N GLY A 118 -3.57 -5.55 7.12
CA GLY A 118 -3.03 -4.93 5.90
C GLY A 118 -3.43 -3.47 5.68
N LEU A 119 -4.36 -2.91 6.49
CA LEU A 119 -4.71 -1.49 6.44
C LEU A 119 -4.22 -0.70 7.65
N ARG A 120 -3.97 -1.36 8.78
CA ARG A 120 -3.59 -0.71 10.04
C ARG A 120 -2.15 -0.23 10.03
N GLY A 121 -1.25 -0.98 9.42
CA GLY A 121 0.19 -0.73 9.42
C GLY A 121 0.69 0.21 8.34
N ILE A 122 -0.18 0.76 7.51
CA ILE A 122 0.21 1.64 6.42
C ILE A 122 0.58 3.03 6.93
N ARG A 123 1.62 3.62 6.36
CA ARG A 123 2.02 5.02 6.60
C ARG A 123 1.30 5.93 5.60
N ALA A 124 -0.02 6.03 5.73
CA ALA A 124 -0.87 6.87 4.89
C ALA A 124 -1.97 7.53 5.74
N SER A 125 -2.51 8.65 5.26
CA SER A 125 -3.68 9.27 5.87
C SER A 125 -4.88 8.33 5.80
N LEU A 126 -5.73 8.33 6.83
CA LEU A 126 -6.90 7.46 6.91
C LEU A 126 -8.06 8.06 6.12
N ILE A 127 -7.97 7.99 4.80
CA ILE A 127 -8.96 8.58 3.89
C ILE A 127 -10.09 7.57 3.65
N PRO A 128 -11.36 7.90 3.99
CA PRO A 128 -12.46 6.94 4.02
C PRO A 128 -12.69 6.18 2.71
N HIS A 129 -12.69 6.86 1.54
CA HIS A 129 -12.91 6.19 0.26
C HIS A 129 -11.76 5.25 -0.11
N GLN A 130 -10.51 5.64 0.13
CA GLN A 130 -9.34 4.79 -0.13
C GLN A 130 -9.37 3.51 0.72
N LEU A 131 -9.68 3.67 2.01
CA LEU A 131 -9.82 2.53 2.94
C LEU A 131 -10.98 1.62 2.54
N HIS A 132 -12.10 2.19 2.10
CA HIS A 132 -13.25 1.42 1.63
C HIS A 132 -12.89 0.60 0.39
N ILE A 133 -12.34 1.22 -0.65
CA ILE A 133 -11.94 0.55 -1.90
C ILE A 133 -10.92 -0.55 -1.60
N ALA A 134 -9.88 -0.23 -0.81
CA ALA A 134 -8.86 -1.20 -0.44
C ALA A 134 -9.46 -2.39 0.33
N ASN A 135 -10.35 -2.15 1.30
CA ASN A 135 -11.00 -3.20 2.08
C ASN A 135 -11.92 -4.09 1.23
N GLU A 136 -12.67 -3.51 0.28
CA GLU A 136 -13.56 -4.25 -0.62
C GLU A 136 -12.80 -5.08 -1.65
N VAL A 137 -11.75 -4.52 -2.24
CA VAL A 137 -10.95 -5.16 -3.30
C VAL A 137 -9.90 -6.10 -2.73
N GLY A 138 -9.19 -5.69 -1.67
CA GLY A 138 -8.09 -6.44 -1.07
C GLY A 138 -8.50 -7.77 -0.45
N LYS A 139 -9.78 -7.97 -0.13
CA LYS A 139 -10.32 -9.23 0.41
C LYS A 139 -10.69 -10.24 -0.66
N ARG A 140 -10.81 -9.84 -1.92
CA ARG A 140 -11.21 -10.73 -3.00
C ARG A 140 -10.12 -11.73 -3.37
N HIS A 141 -10.54 -12.89 -3.85
CA HIS A 141 -9.65 -13.80 -4.54
C HIS A 141 -9.35 -13.24 -5.93
N ALA A 142 -8.05 -13.10 -6.30
CA ALA A 142 -7.61 -12.63 -7.60
C ALA A 142 -8.40 -11.39 -8.10
N PRO A 143 -8.29 -10.21 -7.45
CA PRO A 143 -9.08 -9.04 -7.78
C PRO A 143 -8.80 -8.54 -9.18
N ARG A 144 -9.86 -8.24 -9.96
CA ARG A 144 -9.76 -7.65 -11.31
C ARG A 144 -10.60 -6.38 -11.33
N VAL A 145 -9.94 -5.22 -11.21
CA VAL A 145 -10.64 -3.94 -11.06
C VAL A 145 -9.93 -2.80 -11.79
N LEU A 146 -10.72 -1.79 -12.16
CA LEU A 146 -10.29 -0.51 -12.68
C LEU A 146 -10.45 0.55 -11.58
N LEU A 147 -9.34 1.12 -11.12
CA LEU A 147 -9.29 2.26 -10.22
C LEU A 147 -9.22 3.54 -11.08
N ALA A 148 -10.32 4.29 -11.09
CA ALA A 148 -10.54 5.40 -12.00
C ALA A 148 -10.79 6.74 -11.29
N ASP A 149 -10.27 6.88 -10.09
CA ASP A 149 -10.36 8.11 -9.29
C ASP A 149 -9.69 9.28 -10.00
N GLU A 150 -10.23 10.48 -9.82
CA GLU A 150 -9.65 11.71 -10.38
C GLU A 150 -8.20 11.94 -9.89
N VAL A 151 -7.46 12.76 -10.63
CA VAL A 151 -6.09 13.14 -10.27
C VAL A 151 -6.06 13.75 -8.85
N GLY A 152 -5.10 13.34 -8.03
CA GLY A 152 -4.95 13.83 -6.66
C GLY A 152 -5.72 13.05 -5.59
N LEU A 153 -6.59 12.11 -5.95
CA LEU A 153 -7.31 11.25 -4.99
C LEU A 153 -6.50 10.06 -4.46
N GLY A 154 -5.34 9.78 -5.06
CA GLY A 154 -4.36 8.82 -4.50
C GLY A 154 -4.51 7.38 -4.97
N LYS A 155 -4.84 7.13 -6.24
CA LYS A 155 -4.91 5.77 -6.85
C LYS A 155 -3.73 4.86 -6.54
N THR A 156 -2.50 5.40 -6.58
CA THR A 156 -1.28 4.65 -6.22
C THR A 156 -1.33 4.14 -4.78
N ILE A 157 -1.92 4.93 -3.86
CA ILE A 157 -2.08 4.54 -2.46
C ILE A 157 -3.13 3.44 -2.32
N GLU A 158 -4.25 3.55 -3.04
CA GLU A 158 -5.28 2.49 -3.08
C GLU A 158 -4.72 1.18 -3.60
N ALA A 159 -4.02 1.23 -4.73
CA ALA A 159 -3.34 0.05 -5.29
C ALA A 159 -2.30 -0.53 -4.31
N GLY A 160 -1.51 0.32 -3.64
CA GLY A 160 -0.56 -0.08 -2.61
C GLY A 160 -1.23 -0.75 -1.41
N MET A 161 -2.36 -0.23 -0.94
CA MET A 161 -3.18 -0.85 0.12
C MET A 161 -3.69 -2.23 -0.29
N ILE A 162 -4.19 -2.37 -1.52
CA ILE A 162 -4.67 -3.65 -2.07
C ILE A 162 -3.52 -4.65 -2.17
N ILE A 163 -2.38 -4.27 -2.75
CA ILE A 163 -1.18 -5.11 -2.83
C ILE A 163 -0.75 -5.56 -1.44
N HIS A 164 -0.67 -4.63 -0.48
CA HIS A 164 -0.25 -4.92 0.89
C HIS A 164 -1.18 -5.93 1.57
N GLN A 165 -2.50 -5.77 1.42
CA GLN A 165 -3.48 -6.73 1.95
C GLN A 165 -3.37 -8.10 1.28
N GLN A 166 -3.22 -8.16 -0.05
CA GLN A 166 -3.08 -9.41 -0.80
C GLN A 166 -1.83 -10.20 -0.37
N LEU A 167 -0.69 -9.51 -0.20
CA LEU A 167 0.57 -10.08 0.27
C LEU A 167 0.47 -10.57 1.73
N LEU A 168 -0.09 -9.76 2.63
CA LEU A 168 -0.24 -10.14 4.04
C LEU A 168 -1.18 -11.32 4.22
N ALA A 169 -2.25 -11.36 3.44
CA ALA A 169 -3.21 -12.46 3.42
C ALA A 169 -2.67 -13.73 2.72
N GLY A 170 -1.55 -13.65 2.03
CA GLY A 170 -0.98 -14.74 1.22
C GLY A 170 -1.83 -15.13 0.02
N ARG A 171 -2.70 -14.23 -0.47
CA ARG A 171 -3.46 -14.41 -1.70
C ARG A 171 -2.64 -14.08 -2.93
N ALA A 172 -1.64 -13.21 -2.80
CA ALA A 172 -0.61 -12.96 -3.78
C ALA A 172 0.76 -13.11 -3.12
N GLU A 173 1.70 -13.70 -3.82
CA GLU A 173 3.11 -13.82 -3.42
C GLU A 173 4.04 -13.18 -4.45
N ARG A 174 3.58 -13.11 -5.70
CA ARG A 174 4.33 -12.53 -6.82
C ARG A 174 3.52 -11.41 -7.47
N VAL A 175 4.07 -10.20 -7.45
CA VAL A 175 3.40 -9.00 -7.96
C VAL A 175 4.23 -8.33 -9.04
N LEU A 176 3.59 -8.06 -10.18
CA LEU A 176 4.16 -7.32 -11.30
C LEU A 176 3.51 -5.93 -11.38
N VAL A 177 4.30 -4.87 -11.31
CA VAL A 177 3.84 -3.49 -11.49
C VAL A 177 4.42 -2.91 -12.77
N ILE A 178 3.56 -2.50 -13.69
CA ILE A 178 3.92 -1.92 -14.99
C ILE A 178 3.48 -0.45 -15.00
N VAL A 179 4.44 0.46 -15.17
CA VAL A 179 4.21 1.91 -15.11
C VAL A 179 4.93 2.64 -16.25
N PRO A 180 4.55 3.87 -16.59
CA PRO A 180 5.38 4.72 -17.43
C PRO A 180 6.79 4.95 -16.82
N ASP A 181 7.81 5.14 -17.66
CA ASP A 181 9.19 5.36 -17.21
C ASP A 181 9.30 6.53 -16.20
N SER A 182 8.51 7.59 -16.38
CA SER A 182 8.48 8.77 -15.50
C SER A 182 7.96 8.47 -14.09
N LEU A 183 7.13 7.44 -13.91
CA LEU A 183 6.50 7.09 -12.64
C LEU A 183 7.21 5.97 -11.86
N GLN A 184 8.20 5.30 -12.45
CA GLN A 184 8.89 4.16 -11.82
C GLN A 184 9.46 4.52 -10.44
N HIS A 185 10.14 5.63 -10.35
CA HIS A 185 10.75 6.07 -9.08
C HIS A 185 9.69 6.42 -8.03
N GLN A 186 8.62 7.09 -8.42
CA GLN A 186 7.52 7.40 -7.50
C GLN A 186 6.95 6.13 -6.89
N TRP A 187 6.66 5.12 -7.72
CA TRP A 187 6.15 3.84 -7.27
C TRP A 187 7.09 3.13 -6.29
N LEU A 188 8.40 3.08 -6.60
CA LEU A 188 9.39 2.48 -5.70
C LEU A 188 9.40 3.16 -4.32
N VAL A 189 9.42 4.49 -4.31
CA VAL A 189 9.46 5.27 -3.06
C VAL A 189 8.16 5.15 -2.28
N GLU A 190 7.00 5.24 -2.94
CA GLU A 190 5.69 5.12 -2.29
C GLU A 190 5.51 3.71 -1.70
N MET A 191 5.84 2.65 -2.44
CA MET A 191 5.73 1.28 -1.95
C MET A 191 6.65 1.02 -0.76
N LEU A 192 7.90 1.49 -0.83
CA LEU A 192 8.85 1.33 0.26
C LEU A 192 8.45 2.14 1.50
N ARG A 193 8.14 3.42 1.35
CA ARG A 193 7.94 4.34 2.48
C ARG A 193 6.57 4.17 3.16
N ARG A 194 5.53 3.85 2.38
CA ARG A 194 4.15 3.76 2.91
C ARG A 194 3.73 2.36 3.31
N PHE A 195 4.27 1.35 2.63
CA PHE A 195 3.85 -0.04 2.80
C PHE A 195 4.98 -0.98 3.23
N ASN A 196 6.22 -0.49 3.33
CA ASN A 196 7.42 -1.30 3.57
C ASN A 196 7.62 -2.40 2.52
N LEU A 197 7.14 -2.19 1.29
CA LEU A 197 7.27 -3.12 0.17
C LEU A 197 8.48 -2.74 -0.69
N ARG A 198 9.41 -3.66 -0.86
CA ARG A 198 10.62 -3.48 -1.65
C ARG A 198 10.42 -4.10 -3.03
N PHE A 199 10.12 -3.26 -4.02
CA PHE A 199 10.06 -3.68 -5.40
C PHE A 199 11.45 -3.60 -6.05
N ALA A 200 11.80 -4.61 -6.83
CA ALA A 200 12.98 -4.61 -7.68
C ALA A 200 12.65 -3.91 -9.00
N LEU A 201 13.40 -2.86 -9.34
CA LEU A 201 13.28 -2.21 -10.64
C LEU A 201 13.98 -3.07 -11.70
N PHE A 202 13.21 -3.51 -12.71
CA PHE A 202 13.71 -4.25 -13.85
C PHE A 202 13.85 -3.34 -15.07
N ASP A 203 15.08 -3.08 -15.40
CA ASP A 203 15.53 -2.42 -16.63
C ASP A 203 16.45 -3.36 -17.46
N ASP A 204 17.03 -2.85 -18.54
CA ASP A 204 17.92 -3.64 -19.41
C ASP A 204 19.16 -4.17 -18.67
N SER A 205 19.71 -3.41 -17.73
CA SER A 205 20.88 -3.79 -16.96
C SER A 205 20.56 -4.88 -15.95
N ARG A 206 19.52 -4.68 -15.14
CA ARG A 206 19.06 -5.65 -14.14
C ARG A 206 18.63 -6.98 -14.77
N TYR A 207 17.92 -6.92 -15.90
CA TYR A 207 17.53 -8.11 -16.65
C TYR A 207 18.75 -8.92 -17.12
N THR A 208 19.79 -8.23 -17.60
CA THR A 208 21.02 -8.88 -18.06
C THR A 208 21.80 -9.50 -16.90
N GLU A 209 21.89 -8.83 -15.75
CA GLU A 209 22.49 -9.36 -14.54
C GLU A 209 21.76 -10.60 -14.03
N ALA A 210 20.43 -10.54 -13.93
CA ALA A 210 19.59 -11.61 -13.44
C ALA A 210 19.67 -12.90 -14.31
N ARG A 211 20.00 -12.78 -15.61
CA ARG A 211 20.25 -13.92 -16.50
C ARG A 211 21.45 -14.78 -16.08
N HIS A 212 22.36 -14.26 -15.28
CA HIS A 212 23.46 -15.05 -14.75
C HIS A 212 23.02 -15.94 -13.58
N ASP A 213 21.92 -15.60 -12.92
CA ASP A 213 21.41 -16.28 -11.73
C ASP A 213 20.24 -17.25 -12.02
N SER A 214 19.47 -17.00 -13.08
CA SER A 214 18.29 -17.81 -13.46
C SER A 214 18.10 -17.85 -14.98
N ASP A 215 17.56 -18.94 -15.49
CA ASP A 215 17.13 -19.08 -16.89
C ASP A 215 16.01 -18.08 -17.22
N ASN A 216 15.12 -17.83 -16.24
CA ASN A 216 14.13 -16.77 -16.31
C ASN A 216 14.46 -15.65 -15.30
N PRO A 217 14.94 -14.49 -15.77
CA PRO A 217 15.34 -13.38 -14.88
C PRO A 217 14.23 -12.88 -13.96
N PHE A 218 12.97 -12.94 -14.38
CA PHE A 218 11.85 -12.49 -13.55
C PHE A 218 11.56 -13.40 -12.34
N GLU A 219 12.17 -14.58 -12.29
CA GLU A 219 12.06 -15.48 -11.15
C GLU A 219 13.05 -15.18 -10.02
N THR A 220 13.92 -14.18 -10.18
CA THR A 220 14.89 -13.80 -9.15
C THR A 220 14.31 -12.97 -8.03
N GLU A 221 13.15 -12.34 -8.25
CA GLU A 221 12.49 -11.43 -7.30
C GLU A 221 10.98 -11.72 -7.20
N GLN A 222 10.37 -11.47 -6.03
CA GLN A 222 8.93 -11.62 -5.81
C GLN A 222 8.12 -10.42 -6.30
N LEU A 223 8.63 -9.22 -6.04
CA LEU A 223 7.96 -7.95 -6.34
C LEU A 223 8.77 -7.22 -7.41
N ILE A 224 8.22 -7.10 -8.60
CA ILE A 224 8.91 -6.50 -9.73
C ILE A 224 8.16 -5.28 -10.23
N LEU A 225 8.90 -4.22 -10.49
CA LEU A 225 8.42 -3.01 -11.14
C LEU A 225 9.22 -2.78 -12.43
N CYS A 226 8.52 -2.52 -13.53
CA CYS A 226 9.15 -2.23 -14.82
C CYS A 226 8.29 -1.26 -15.65
N SER A 227 8.86 -0.77 -16.76
CA SER A 227 8.07 0.01 -17.71
C SER A 227 7.46 -0.87 -18.82
N LEU A 228 6.35 -0.39 -19.39
CA LEU A 228 5.72 -1.03 -20.52
C LEU A 228 6.66 -1.07 -21.75
N ASP A 229 7.42 0.00 -21.94
CA ASP A 229 8.42 0.09 -23.00
C ASP A 229 9.54 -0.97 -22.86
N PHE A 230 9.99 -1.22 -21.65
CA PHE A 230 10.97 -2.26 -21.34
C PHE A 230 10.47 -3.65 -21.78
N VAL A 231 9.21 -3.97 -21.50
CA VAL A 231 8.59 -5.26 -21.85
C VAL A 231 8.42 -5.40 -23.37
N ARG A 232 7.88 -4.37 -24.00
CA ARG A 232 7.50 -4.34 -25.42
C ARG A 232 8.67 -4.49 -26.41
N ARG A 233 9.87 -3.97 -26.03
CA ARG A 233 11.03 -3.88 -26.94
C ARG A 233 11.67 -5.23 -27.27
N ASN A 234 11.46 -6.27 -26.49
CA ASN A 234 12.14 -7.55 -26.65
C ASN A 234 11.20 -8.74 -26.47
N LYS A 235 11.02 -9.55 -27.52
CA LYS A 235 10.11 -10.70 -27.53
C LYS A 235 10.50 -11.77 -26.50
N GLN A 236 11.78 -12.10 -26.38
CA GLN A 236 12.26 -13.11 -25.41
C GLN A 236 12.01 -12.66 -23.97
N ARG A 237 12.15 -11.36 -23.69
CA ARG A 237 11.83 -10.79 -22.38
C ARG A 237 10.36 -10.93 -22.05
N PHE A 238 9.49 -10.67 -23.04
CA PHE A 238 8.06 -10.84 -22.89
C PHE A 238 7.66 -12.31 -22.64
N GLU A 239 8.26 -13.25 -23.38
CA GLU A 239 8.07 -14.69 -23.15
C GLU A 239 8.48 -15.10 -21.73
N HIS A 240 9.65 -14.66 -21.23
CA HIS A 240 10.06 -14.92 -19.86
C HIS A 240 9.11 -14.30 -18.81
N MET A 241 8.53 -13.14 -19.11
CA MET A 241 7.56 -12.49 -18.21
C MET A 241 6.25 -13.29 -18.13
N LEU A 242 5.75 -13.81 -19.25
CA LEU A 242 4.59 -14.70 -19.29
C LEU A 242 4.79 -15.99 -18.50
N GLU A 243 6.01 -16.57 -18.56
CA GLU A 243 6.35 -17.81 -17.86
C GLU A 243 6.58 -17.63 -16.34
N ALA A 244 6.63 -16.41 -15.83
CA ALA A 244 7.07 -16.14 -14.46
C ALA A 244 6.02 -16.36 -13.35
N ASN A 245 4.81 -16.83 -13.68
CA ASN A 245 3.72 -17.18 -12.73
C ASN A 245 3.38 -16.06 -11.72
N TRP A 246 2.82 -14.96 -12.21
CA TRP A 246 2.37 -13.85 -11.40
C TRP A 246 1.00 -14.10 -10.78
N ASP A 247 0.77 -13.62 -9.54
CA ASP A 247 -0.53 -13.67 -8.88
C ASP A 247 -1.33 -12.40 -9.12
N LEU A 248 -0.64 -11.25 -9.18
CA LEU A 248 -1.25 -9.93 -9.32
C LEU A 248 -0.42 -9.05 -10.26
N MET A 249 -1.10 -8.44 -11.23
CA MET A 249 -0.53 -7.41 -12.10
C MET A 249 -1.19 -6.06 -11.81
N VAL A 250 -0.39 -5.02 -11.78
CA VAL A 250 -0.85 -3.62 -11.70
C VAL A 250 -0.34 -2.86 -12.91
N VAL A 251 -1.23 -2.16 -13.61
CA VAL A 251 -0.87 -1.30 -14.75
C VAL A 251 -1.32 0.12 -14.46
N ASP A 252 -0.37 1.02 -14.29
CA ASP A 252 -0.66 2.43 -14.08
C ASP A 252 -0.76 3.19 -15.41
N GLU A 253 -1.51 4.30 -15.38
CA GLU A 253 -1.84 5.13 -16.53
C GLU A 253 -2.38 4.29 -17.72
N ALA A 254 -3.31 3.37 -17.43
CA ALA A 254 -3.91 2.47 -18.40
C ALA A 254 -4.61 3.19 -19.58
N HIS A 255 -4.75 4.50 -19.51
CA HIS A 255 -5.24 5.31 -20.63
C HIS A 255 -4.27 5.36 -21.83
N HIS A 256 -3.00 5.00 -21.66
CA HIS A 256 -2.03 4.87 -22.75
C HIS A 256 -2.23 3.59 -23.58
N LEU A 257 -3.05 2.63 -23.12
CA LEU A 257 -3.37 1.40 -23.83
C LEU A 257 -4.41 1.69 -24.92
N ALA A 258 -3.96 2.20 -26.07
CA ALA A 258 -4.86 2.52 -27.19
C ALA A 258 -5.40 1.25 -27.83
N TRP A 259 -6.73 1.24 -28.07
CA TRP A 259 -7.42 0.11 -28.69
C TRP A 259 -8.44 0.60 -29.71
N SER A 260 -8.55 -0.14 -30.81
CA SER A 260 -9.67 -0.07 -31.74
C SER A 260 -9.97 -1.48 -32.22
N GLU A 261 -11.22 -1.75 -32.63
CA GLU A 261 -11.67 -3.08 -33.04
C GLU A 261 -10.80 -3.67 -34.17
N ASP A 262 -10.36 -2.85 -35.14
CA ASP A 262 -9.58 -3.26 -36.28
C ASP A 262 -8.06 -3.32 -36.03
N ALA A 263 -7.54 -2.55 -35.11
CA ALA A 263 -6.08 -2.39 -34.89
C ALA A 263 -5.73 -1.99 -33.46
N PRO A 264 -5.76 -2.93 -32.49
CA PRO A 264 -5.27 -2.66 -31.14
C PRO A 264 -3.78 -2.33 -31.14
N SER A 265 -3.36 -1.40 -30.26
CA SER A 265 -1.94 -1.04 -30.14
C SER A 265 -1.12 -2.23 -29.62
N ARG A 266 0.17 -2.22 -29.90
CA ARG A 266 1.07 -3.27 -29.40
C ARG A 266 1.15 -3.27 -27.88
N GLU A 267 1.08 -2.10 -27.26
CA GLU A 267 1.02 -1.90 -25.82
C GLU A 267 -0.20 -2.60 -25.21
N TYR A 268 -1.35 -2.44 -25.85
CA TYR A 268 -2.58 -3.11 -25.41
C TYR A 268 -2.46 -4.64 -25.54
N GLN A 269 -1.95 -5.15 -26.68
CA GLN A 269 -1.78 -6.58 -26.91
C GLN A 269 -0.87 -7.26 -25.87
N VAL A 270 0.23 -6.61 -25.50
CA VAL A 270 1.15 -7.10 -24.45
C VAL A 270 0.43 -7.24 -23.10
N ILE A 271 -0.37 -6.23 -22.72
CA ILE A 271 -1.13 -6.29 -21.47
C ILE A 271 -2.29 -7.29 -21.56
N GLU A 272 -2.94 -7.45 -22.71
CA GLU A 272 -4.01 -8.43 -22.93
C GLU A 272 -3.49 -9.86 -22.72
N GLU A 273 -2.36 -10.23 -23.35
CA GLU A 273 -1.75 -11.55 -23.19
C GLU A 273 -1.32 -11.82 -21.72
N LEU A 274 -0.80 -10.82 -21.00
CA LEU A 274 -0.49 -10.95 -19.59
C LEU A 274 -1.75 -11.09 -18.73
N ALA A 275 -2.79 -10.29 -19.01
CA ALA A 275 -4.04 -10.29 -18.26
C ALA A 275 -4.85 -11.59 -18.43
N GLU A 276 -4.66 -12.32 -19.54
CA GLU A 276 -5.25 -13.64 -19.74
C GLU A 276 -4.64 -14.72 -18.83
N GLN A 277 -3.36 -14.58 -18.49
CA GLN A 277 -2.65 -15.58 -17.68
C GLN A 277 -2.60 -15.23 -16.20
N ILE A 278 -2.59 -13.92 -15.86
CA ILE A 278 -2.47 -13.45 -14.48
C ILE A 278 -3.85 -13.38 -13.83
N PRO A 279 -4.06 -14.08 -12.69
CA PRO A 279 -5.37 -14.13 -12.04
C PRO A 279 -5.89 -12.77 -11.58
N GLY A 280 -5.06 -11.97 -10.92
CA GLY A 280 -5.41 -10.64 -10.40
C GLY A 280 -4.89 -9.51 -11.29
N VAL A 281 -5.74 -8.51 -11.61
CA VAL A 281 -5.37 -7.37 -12.45
C VAL A 281 -5.94 -6.08 -11.87
N LEU A 282 -5.08 -5.11 -11.59
CA LEU A 282 -5.46 -3.75 -11.21
C LEU A 282 -5.06 -2.79 -12.34
N LEU A 283 -6.01 -2.11 -12.92
CA LEU A 283 -5.76 -1.04 -13.89
C LEU A 283 -6.02 0.31 -13.22
N LEU A 284 -5.09 1.24 -13.35
CA LEU A 284 -5.19 2.58 -12.80
C LEU A 284 -5.29 3.59 -13.94
N THR A 285 -6.25 4.52 -13.86
CA THR A 285 -6.38 5.62 -14.82
C THR A 285 -7.07 6.81 -14.17
N ALA A 286 -6.71 8.01 -14.57
CA ALA A 286 -7.38 9.22 -14.08
C ALA A 286 -8.67 9.54 -14.85
N THR A 287 -8.83 9.03 -16.07
CA THR A 287 -9.84 9.49 -17.01
C THR A 287 -10.38 8.34 -17.88
N PRO A 288 -11.24 7.47 -17.34
CA PRO A 288 -11.69 6.28 -18.08
C PRO A 288 -12.54 6.61 -19.32
N GLU A 289 -13.32 7.70 -19.32
CA GLU A 289 -14.28 8.02 -20.37
C GLU A 289 -13.85 9.14 -21.32
N GLN A 290 -12.82 9.91 -20.96
CA GLN A 290 -12.35 11.05 -21.78
C GLN A 290 -11.75 10.64 -23.13
N LEU A 291 -11.31 9.39 -23.27
CA LEU A 291 -10.73 8.82 -24.49
C LEU A 291 -11.77 8.11 -25.37
N GLY A 292 -13.07 8.26 -25.07
CA GLY A 292 -14.18 7.65 -25.81
C GLY A 292 -14.61 6.28 -25.28
N GLN A 293 -15.77 5.82 -25.75
CA GLN A 293 -16.40 4.57 -25.31
C GLN A 293 -15.60 3.33 -25.67
N GLU A 294 -14.90 3.35 -26.81
CA GLU A 294 -14.01 2.25 -27.25
C GLU A 294 -12.87 2.02 -26.25
N SER A 295 -12.25 3.08 -25.83
CA SER A 295 -11.13 3.02 -24.87
C SER A 295 -11.59 2.57 -23.48
N HIS A 296 -12.80 2.91 -23.06
CA HIS A 296 -13.40 2.41 -21.81
C HIS A 296 -13.72 0.92 -21.91
N PHE A 297 -14.36 0.50 -23.00
CA PHE A 297 -14.65 -0.90 -23.31
C PHE A 297 -13.38 -1.76 -23.27
N ALA A 298 -12.32 -1.29 -23.92
CA ALA A 298 -11.05 -1.99 -24.00
C ALA A 298 -10.44 -2.32 -22.61
N ARG A 299 -10.54 -1.40 -21.64
CA ARG A 299 -10.06 -1.64 -20.27
C ARG A 299 -10.95 -2.62 -19.51
N LEU A 300 -12.26 -2.54 -19.69
CA LEU A 300 -13.17 -3.54 -19.11
C LEU A 300 -12.93 -4.93 -19.70
N ARG A 301 -12.62 -5.01 -20.99
CA ARG A 301 -12.26 -6.26 -21.67
C ARG A 301 -10.98 -6.88 -21.09
N LEU A 302 -9.97 -6.10 -20.75
CA LEU A 302 -8.78 -6.61 -20.06
C LEU A 302 -9.09 -7.21 -18.68
N LEU A 303 -10.12 -6.72 -17.99
CA LEU A 303 -10.55 -7.22 -16.69
C LEU A 303 -11.46 -8.44 -16.79
N ASP A 304 -12.38 -8.46 -17.75
CA ASP A 304 -13.30 -9.58 -17.97
C ASP A 304 -13.57 -9.77 -19.48
N PRO A 305 -12.69 -10.50 -20.20
CA PRO A 305 -12.82 -10.72 -21.63
C PRO A 305 -14.02 -11.59 -21.99
N SER A 306 -14.53 -12.41 -21.06
CA SER A 306 -15.71 -13.27 -21.32
C SER A 306 -16.99 -12.47 -21.42
N ARG A 307 -17.12 -11.43 -20.62
CA ARG A 307 -18.27 -10.53 -20.62
C ARG A 307 -18.15 -9.42 -21.68
N PHE A 308 -17.00 -8.75 -21.72
CA PHE A 308 -16.75 -7.62 -22.63
C PHE A 308 -16.08 -8.08 -23.92
N HIS A 309 -16.75 -8.99 -24.66
CA HIS A 309 -16.24 -9.53 -25.92
C HIS A 309 -16.78 -8.82 -27.15
N ASP A 310 -17.93 -8.16 -27.04
CA ASP A 310 -18.66 -7.47 -28.14
C ASP A 310 -18.87 -6.00 -27.78
N TYR A 311 -18.31 -5.11 -28.59
CA TYR A 311 -18.39 -3.66 -28.35
C TYR A 311 -19.83 -3.12 -28.55
N GLN A 312 -20.60 -3.64 -29.55
CA GLN A 312 -21.96 -3.19 -29.81
C GLN A 312 -22.91 -3.59 -28.67
N ALA A 313 -22.76 -4.81 -28.15
CA ALA A 313 -23.55 -5.28 -27.02
C ALA A 313 -23.27 -4.42 -25.77
N PHE A 314 -22.03 -4.00 -25.57
CA PHE A 314 -21.65 -3.08 -24.50
C PHE A 314 -22.31 -1.70 -24.62
N ILE A 315 -22.40 -1.14 -25.85
CA ILE A 315 -23.07 0.13 -26.10
C ILE A 315 -24.57 0.03 -25.80
N ASP A 316 -25.20 -1.07 -26.23
CA ASP A 316 -26.63 -1.30 -25.99
C ASP A 316 -26.91 -1.48 -24.48
N GLU A 317 -26.07 -2.16 -23.75
CA GLU A 317 -26.13 -2.30 -22.28
C GLU A 317 -26.01 -0.94 -21.60
N GLN A 318 -25.11 -0.09 -22.06
CA GLN A 318 -24.95 1.27 -21.49
C GLN A 318 -26.20 2.14 -21.62
N GLN A 319 -26.95 2.01 -22.70
CA GLN A 319 -28.20 2.77 -22.88
C GLN A 319 -29.29 2.31 -21.90
N ASN A 320 -29.28 1.05 -21.47
CA ASN A 320 -30.25 0.50 -20.51
C ASN A 320 -29.95 0.89 -19.05
N TYR A 321 -28.84 1.59 -18.78
CA TYR A 321 -28.42 2.00 -17.44
C TYR A 321 -29.12 3.25 -16.92
N ARG A 322 -29.64 4.10 -17.80
CA ARG A 322 -30.32 5.35 -17.44
C ARG A 322 -31.47 5.18 -16.45
N PRO A 323 -32.39 4.22 -16.63
CA PRO A 323 -33.50 4.02 -15.69
C PRO A 323 -33.07 3.69 -14.28
N VAL A 324 -31.94 2.98 -14.12
CA VAL A 324 -31.38 2.63 -12.79
C VAL A 324 -30.81 3.88 -12.11
N ALA A 325 -30.07 4.70 -12.85
CA ALA A 325 -29.52 5.96 -12.34
C ALA A 325 -30.62 6.93 -11.90
N ASP A 326 -31.69 7.02 -12.67
CA ASP A 326 -32.86 7.82 -12.35
C ASP A 326 -33.58 7.32 -11.08
N ALA A 327 -33.73 5.99 -10.93
CA ALA A 327 -34.33 5.35 -9.77
C ALA A 327 -33.52 5.63 -8.49
N VAL A 328 -32.20 5.51 -8.55
CA VAL A 328 -31.31 5.82 -7.41
C VAL A 328 -31.34 7.31 -7.08
N THR A 329 -31.35 8.18 -8.06
CA THR A 329 -31.49 9.65 -7.85
C THR A 329 -32.78 10.01 -7.13
N LEU A 330 -33.87 9.34 -7.48
CA LEU A 330 -35.18 9.50 -6.80
C LEU A 330 -35.13 9.01 -5.34
N LEU A 331 -34.48 7.88 -5.08
CA LEU A 331 -34.31 7.38 -3.71
C LEU A 331 -33.49 8.33 -2.84
N LEU A 332 -32.49 8.96 -3.44
CA LEU A 332 -31.61 9.94 -2.76
C LEU A 332 -32.24 11.27 -2.48
N SER A 333 -33.17 11.72 -3.33
CA SER A 333 -33.86 13.01 -3.14
C SER A 333 -34.64 13.07 -1.84
N GLY A 334 -34.96 11.93 -1.23
CA GLY A 334 -35.76 11.86 -0.01
C GLY A 334 -37.27 12.17 -0.26
N GLU A 335 -37.66 12.45 -1.49
CA GLU A 335 -39.04 12.72 -1.84
C GLU A 335 -39.93 11.48 -1.78
N GLN A 336 -41.24 11.66 -1.57
CA GLN A 336 -42.18 10.55 -1.61
C GLN A 336 -42.31 10.02 -3.04
N LEU A 337 -42.17 8.73 -3.20
CA LEU A 337 -42.26 8.05 -4.48
C LEU A 337 -43.72 7.87 -4.88
N ASN A 338 -44.05 8.15 -6.13
CA ASN A 338 -45.37 7.86 -6.68
C ASN A 338 -45.49 6.38 -7.12
N ASN A 339 -46.75 5.93 -7.36
CA ASN A 339 -47.00 4.50 -7.70
C ASN A 339 -46.27 4.05 -8.96
N ASN A 340 -46.05 4.93 -9.95
CA ASN A 340 -45.34 4.56 -11.18
C ASN A 340 -43.83 4.35 -10.88
N GLN A 341 -43.24 5.18 -10.02
CA GLN A 341 -41.85 5.06 -9.57
C GLN A 341 -41.63 3.82 -8.71
N LEU A 342 -42.56 3.49 -7.82
CA LEU A 342 -42.53 2.26 -7.02
C LEU A 342 -42.62 1.01 -7.91
N ASN A 343 -43.48 1.02 -8.93
CA ASN A 343 -43.57 -0.09 -9.90
C ASN A 343 -42.29 -0.24 -10.72
N LEU A 344 -41.72 0.88 -11.18
CA LEU A 344 -40.41 0.85 -11.91
C LEU A 344 -39.31 0.26 -11.05
N MET A 345 -39.23 0.61 -9.78
CA MET A 345 -38.25 0.05 -8.84
C MET A 345 -38.50 -1.45 -8.62
N GLY A 346 -39.77 -1.88 -8.53
CA GLY A 346 -40.16 -3.28 -8.44
C GLY A 346 -39.71 -4.08 -9.68
N GLU A 347 -39.85 -3.52 -10.88
CA GLU A 347 -39.39 -4.13 -12.15
C GLU A 347 -37.85 -4.21 -12.23
N LEU A 348 -37.15 -3.15 -11.80
CA LEU A 348 -35.68 -3.11 -11.83
C LEU A 348 -35.07 -4.09 -10.83
N ILE A 349 -35.68 -4.30 -9.65
CA ILE A 349 -35.12 -5.17 -8.62
C ILE A 349 -35.62 -6.62 -8.77
N SER A 350 -36.83 -6.85 -9.30
CA SER A 350 -37.43 -8.21 -9.62
C SER A 350 -37.33 -9.26 -8.52
N GLU A 351 -37.33 -8.90 -7.25
CA GLU A 351 -37.37 -9.81 -6.10
C GLU A 351 -38.80 -9.98 -5.57
N GLN A 352 -39.13 -11.20 -5.09
CA GLN A 352 -40.50 -11.54 -4.65
C GLN A 352 -40.92 -10.86 -3.35
N ASP A 353 -40.00 -10.29 -2.55
CA ASP A 353 -40.28 -9.74 -1.23
C ASP A 353 -39.87 -8.26 -1.02
N ILE A 354 -39.82 -7.46 -2.10
CA ILE A 354 -39.37 -6.06 -2.04
C ILE A 354 -40.49 -5.09 -1.56
N GLU A 355 -41.75 -5.51 -1.62
CA GLU A 355 -42.88 -4.66 -1.22
C GLU A 355 -42.78 -4.06 0.20
N PRO A 356 -42.34 -4.77 1.22
CA PRO A 356 -42.13 -4.20 2.55
C PRO A 356 -41.09 -3.06 2.57
N LEU A 357 -39.98 -3.24 1.87
CA LEU A 357 -38.90 -2.25 1.73
C LEU A 357 -39.37 -1.02 0.96
N LEU A 358 -40.09 -1.18 -0.15
CA LEU A 358 -40.67 -0.06 -0.91
C LEU A 358 -41.68 0.74 -0.06
N LYS A 359 -42.48 0.06 0.75
CA LYS A 359 -43.41 0.70 1.69
C LYS A 359 -42.70 1.45 2.81
N ALA A 360 -41.64 0.85 3.38
CA ALA A 360 -40.81 1.48 4.38
C ALA A 360 -40.07 2.71 3.81
N ALA A 361 -39.49 2.59 2.61
CA ALA A 361 -38.77 3.68 1.93
C ALA A 361 -39.68 4.89 1.63
N ASN A 362 -40.99 4.67 1.51
CA ASN A 362 -41.98 5.73 1.26
C ASN A 362 -42.70 6.22 2.55
N SER A 363 -42.27 5.76 3.71
CA SER A 363 -42.79 6.18 5.03
C SER A 363 -42.10 7.47 5.51
N ASN A 364 -42.74 8.20 6.46
CA ASN A 364 -42.13 9.38 7.09
C ASN A 364 -41.40 9.02 8.40
N SER A 365 -40.86 7.85 8.56
CA SER A 365 -40.15 7.36 9.74
C SER A 365 -38.65 7.31 9.52
N ASP A 366 -37.86 7.24 10.60
CA ASP A 366 -36.40 7.02 10.56
C ASP A 366 -36.02 5.72 9.82
N GLU A 367 -36.94 4.75 9.74
CA GLU A 367 -36.78 3.53 8.98
C GLU A 367 -36.79 3.76 7.45
N SER A 368 -37.36 4.88 6.98
CA SER A 368 -37.38 5.20 5.55
C SER A 368 -35.99 5.41 4.96
N GLU A 369 -35.07 6.05 5.68
CA GLU A 369 -33.72 6.28 5.21
C GLU A 369 -32.92 4.97 5.12
N ILE A 370 -33.11 4.08 6.09
CA ILE A 370 -32.49 2.74 6.09
C ILE A 370 -33.01 1.93 4.89
N ALA A 371 -34.34 1.90 4.69
CA ALA A 371 -34.94 1.14 3.59
C ALA A 371 -34.53 1.69 2.21
N ARG A 372 -34.39 3.01 2.06
CA ARG A 372 -33.90 3.65 0.82
C ARG A 372 -32.44 3.28 0.53
N ARG A 373 -31.58 3.29 1.55
CA ARG A 373 -30.18 2.86 1.42
C ARG A 373 -30.08 1.38 1.00
N GLU A 374 -30.93 0.54 1.56
CA GLU A 374 -30.98 -0.88 1.21
C GLU A 374 -31.45 -1.10 -0.23
N LEU A 375 -32.48 -0.36 -0.69
CA LEU A 375 -32.92 -0.39 -2.08
C LEU A 375 -31.84 0.11 -3.06
N ILE A 376 -31.10 1.15 -2.70
CA ILE A 376 -29.97 1.66 -3.48
C ILE A 376 -28.89 0.59 -3.59
N SER A 377 -28.54 -0.05 -2.48
CA SER A 377 -27.55 -1.15 -2.48
C SER A 377 -27.98 -2.29 -3.41
N MET A 378 -29.25 -2.71 -3.34
CA MET A 378 -29.81 -3.75 -4.20
C MET A 378 -29.77 -3.38 -5.69
N LEU A 379 -30.12 -2.13 -6.03
CA LEU A 379 -30.03 -1.63 -7.41
C LEU A 379 -28.59 -1.59 -7.93
N MET A 380 -27.65 -1.16 -7.08
CA MET A 380 -26.23 -1.09 -7.42
C MET A 380 -25.61 -2.48 -7.58
N ASP A 381 -25.93 -3.41 -6.69
CA ASP A 381 -25.46 -4.79 -6.75
C ASP A 381 -25.94 -5.52 -8.01
N ARG A 382 -27.13 -5.18 -8.49
CA ARG A 382 -27.77 -5.86 -9.62
C ARG A 382 -27.37 -5.31 -10.99
N HIS A 383 -27.25 -4.01 -11.09
CA HIS A 383 -27.13 -3.35 -12.41
C HIS A 383 -25.79 -2.63 -12.60
N GLY A 384 -24.76 -2.89 -11.79
CA GLY A 384 -23.55 -2.08 -11.82
C GLY A 384 -22.29 -2.79 -12.29
N THR A 385 -21.40 -2.00 -12.88
CA THR A 385 -19.96 -2.29 -12.95
C THR A 385 -19.29 -1.98 -11.59
N SER A 386 -20.08 -1.84 -10.53
CA SER A 386 -19.69 -1.41 -9.19
C SER A 386 -18.64 -2.30 -8.51
N ARG A 387 -18.53 -3.56 -8.95
CA ARG A 387 -17.48 -4.47 -8.49
C ARG A 387 -16.17 -4.38 -9.30
N ILE A 388 -16.23 -3.92 -10.54
CA ILE A 388 -15.08 -3.88 -11.46
C ILE A 388 -14.50 -2.48 -11.57
N LEU A 389 -15.33 -1.43 -11.44
CA LEU A 389 -14.95 -0.05 -11.61
C LEU A 389 -15.21 0.74 -10.34
N PHE A 390 -14.16 1.34 -9.80
CA PHE A 390 -14.21 2.29 -8.69
C PHE A 390 -13.82 3.67 -9.21
N ARG A 391 -14.64 4.67 -8.89
CA ARG A 391 -14.43 6.05 -9.33
C ARG A 391 -14.97 7.03 -8.29
N ASN A 392 -14.09 7.88 -7.82
CA ASN A 392 -14.45 9.05 -7.03
C ASN A 392 -14.11 10.32 -7.81
N THR A 393 -14.92 11.34 -7.63
CA THR A 393 -14.61 12.69 -8.10
C THR A 393 -14.23 13.55 -6.89
N ARG A 394 -13.50 14.61 -7.18
CA ARG A 394 -13.10 15.57 -6.17
C ARG A 394 -14.29 16.24 -5.48
N ASN A 395 -15.37 16.49 -6.22
CA ASN A 395 -16.60 17.08 -5.68
C ASN A 395 -17.32 16.16 -4.67
N GLY A 396 -17.16 14.85 -4.81
CA GLY A 396 -17.72 13.84 -3.92
C GLY A 396 -16.92 13.61 -2.64
N VAL A 397 -15.68 14.11 -2.56
CA VAL A 397 -14.74 13.85 -1.46
C VAL A 397 -14.42 15.15 -0.72
N LYS A 398 -14.62 15.17 0.60
CA LYS A 398 -14.28 16.34 1.44
C LYS A 398 -12.79 16.33 1.79
N GLY A 399 -12.20 17.52 2.00
CA GLY A 399 -10.82 17.65 2.49
C GLY A 399 -9.81 18.13 1.43
N PHE A 400 -10.29 18.63 0.30
CA PHE A 400 -9.46 19.38 -0.64
C PHE A 400 -9.40 20.87 -0.31
N PRO A 401 -8.26 21.54 -0.57
CA PRO A 401 -8.15 22.98 -0.46
C PRO A 401 -8.89 23.68 -1.60
N HIS A 402 -9.20 24.97 -1.41
CA HIS A 402 -9.61 25.81 -2.52
C HIS A 402 -8.40 26.24 -3.36
N ARG A 403 -8.64 26.54 -4.63
CA ARG A 403 -7.65 27.05 -5.56
C ARG A 403 -7.97 28.52 -5.84
N GLU A 404 -6.97 29.38 -5.74
CA GLU A 404 -7.10 30.81 -6.03
C GLU A 404 -6.11 31.23 -7.13
N LEU A 405 -6.62 31.82 -8.22
CA LEU A 405 -5.81 32.26 -9.34
C LEU A 405 -5.39 33.72 -9.21
N HIS A 406 -4.09 33.97 -9.26
CA HIS A 406 -3.49 35.31 -9.35
C HIS A 406 -2.88 35.52 -10.73
N GLN A 407 -3.56 36.31 -11.56
CA GLN A 407 -3.09 36.67 -12.90
C GLN A 407 -2.18 37.91 -12.84
N ILE A 408 -0.91 37.74 -13.22
CA ILE A 408 0.06 38.86 -13.23
C ILE A 408 0.40 39.25 -14.67
N LYS A 409 -0.26 40.27 -15.13
CA LYS A 409 -0.10 40.81 -16.46
C LYS A 409 1.12 41.71 -16.55
N LEU A 410 2.06 41.42 -17.42
CA LEU A 410 3.35 42.11 -17.56
C LEU A 410 3.58 42.59 -19.00
N PRO A 411 4.29 43.73 -19.22
CA PRO A 411 4.54 44.24 -20.54
C PRO A 411 5.52 43.36 -21.32
N LEU A 412 5.32 43.20 -22.63
CA LEU A 412 6.24 42.43 -23.49
C LEU A 412 7.49 43.29 -23.77
N PRO A 413 8.72 42.83 -23.43
CA PRO A 413 9.96 43.51 -23.70
C PRO A 413 10.21 43.73 -25.20
N THR A 414 10.85 44.86 -25.54
CA THR A 414 11.18 45.19 -26.94
C THR A 414 12.14 44.18 -27.58
N GLN A 415 13.00 43.58 -26.79
CA GLN A 415 13.93 42.50 -27.21
C GLN A 415 13.15 41.27 -27.70
N TYR A 416 12.16 40.84 -26.96
CA TYR A 416 11.29 39.73 -27.36
C TYR A 416 10.43 40.09 -28.58
N GLN A 417 9.88 41.31 -28.63
CA GLN A 417 9.12 41.77 -29.79
C GLN A 417 9.98 41.70 -31.09
N THR A 418 11.24 42.02 -30.99
CA THR A 418 12.18 41.97 -32.14
C THR A 418 12.47 40.53 -32.53
N ALA A 419 12.79 39.65 -31.55
CA ALA A 419 13.08 38.24 -31.79
C ALA A 419 11.88 37.51 -32.40
N ILE A 420 10.67 37.77 -31.92
CA ILE A 420 9.43 37.19 -32.45
C ILE A 420 9.22 37.64 -33.91
N LYS A 421 9.36 38.92 -34.21
CA LYS A 421 9.24 39.44 -35.60
C LYS A 421 10.25 38.81 -36.56
N VAL A 422 11.49 38.62 -36.11
CA VAL A 422 12.50 37.93 -36.93
C VAL A 422 12.16 36.48 -37.12
N SER A 423 11.74 35.79 -36.06
CA SER A 423 11.31 34.38 -36.13
C SER A 423 10.12 34.20 -37.10
N ASP A 424 9.16 35.13 -37.11
CA ASP A 424 8.04 35.13 -38.05
C ASP A 424 8.48 35.24 -39.51
N ILE A 425 9.45 36.12 -39.78
CA ILE A 425 9.99 36.32 -41.15
C ILE A 425 10.78 35.07 -41.61
N MET A 426 11.65 34.54 -40.75
CA MET A 426 12.50 33.38 -41.04
C MET A 426 11.68 32.08 -41.02
N GLY A 427 10.66 32.00 -40.20
CA GLY A 427 9.81 30.82 -39.95
C GLY A 427 8.67 30.63 -40.93
N ALA A 428 8.60 31.34 -42.03
CA ALA A 428 7.50 31.25 -43.03
C ALA A 428 7.29 29.83 -43.63
N LYS A 429 8.22 28.90 -43.42
CA LYS A 429 8.12 27.49 -43.82
C LYS A 429 7.83 26.51 -42.66
N LYS A 430 7.79 26.98 -41.40
CA LYS A 430 7.47 26.12 -40.25
C LYS A 430 5.98 25.73 -40.24
N SER A 431 5.66 24.55 -39.74
CA SER A 431 4.27 24.15 -39.52
C SER A 431 3.57 25.05 -38.51
N LEU A 432 2.23 25.14 -38.56
CA LEU A 432 1.43 25.94 -37.63
C LEU A 432 1.71 25.55 -36.18
N GLU A 433 1.79 24.21 -35.93
CA GLU A 433 2.10 23.66 -34.62
C GLU A 433 3.47 24.06 -34.09
N SER A 434 4.52 24.02 -34.93
CA SER A 434 5.88 24.47 -34.56
C SER A 434 5.87 25.94 -34.19
N ARG A 435 5.17 26.78 -34.98
CA ARG A 435 5.05 28.21 -34.69
C ARG A 435 4.31 28.50 -33.37
N ALA A 436 3.20 27.79 -33.13
CA ALA A 436 2.44 27.94 -31.89
C ALA A 436 3.30 27.56 -30.67
N ARG A 437 4.07 26.49 -30.76
CA ARG A 437 5.01 26.06 -29.70
C ARG A 437 6.12 27.11 -29.48
N ASP A 438 6.72 27.61 -30.54
CA ASP A 438 7.78 28.63 -30.43
C ASP A 438 7.26 29.91 -29.73
N MET A 439 6.03 30.33 -30.05
CA MET A 439 5.42 31.56 -29.46
C MET A 439 5.05 31.38 -27.96
N LEU A 440 5.06 30.19 -27.44
CA LEU A 440 4.82 29.93 -25.99
C LEU A 440 6.04 30.34 -25.12
N TYR A 441 7.25 30.32 -25.70
CA TYR A 441 8.50 30.47 -24.94
C TYR A 441 9.38 31.61 -25.55
N PRO A 442 9.05 32.90 -25.34
CA PRO A 442 9.74 34.01 -25.95
C PRO A 442 11.23 34.11 -25.57
N GLU A 443 11.61 33.64 -24.38
CA GLU A 443 12.99 33.53 -23.94
C GLU A 443 13.81 32.57 -24.83
N GLN A 444 13.20 31.48 -25.30
CA GLN A 444 13.90 30.56 -26.20
C GLN A 444 14.06 31.10 -27.59
N ILE A 445 13.03 31.77 -28.14
CA ILE A 445 13.16 32.48 -29.43
C ILE A 445 14.30 33.51 -29.37
N TYR A 446 14.39 34.22 -28.25
CA TYR A 446 15.48 35.19 -28.06
C TYR A 446 16.85 34.52 -28.01
N GLN A 447 17.00 33.40 -27.33
CA GLN A 447 18.25 32.63 -27.29
C GLN A 447 18.61 32.00 -28.65
N GLU A 448 17.63 31.52 -29.41
CA GLU A 448 17.89 31.08 -30.80
C GLU A 448 18.42 32.20 -31.69
N PHE A 449 17.99 33.44 -31.44
CA PHE A 449 18.39 34.60 -32.21
C PHE A 449 19.74 35.20 -31.79
N GLU A 450 19.97 35.37 -30.48
CA GLU A 450 21.16 36.06 -29.91
C GLU A 450 22.27 35.08 -29.47
N GLY A 451 21.98 33.76 -29.47
CA GLY A 451 22.85 32.67 -29.00
C GLY A 451 22.49 32.13 -27.64
N GLU A 452 22.92 30.89 -27.37
CA GLU A 452 22.57 30.14 -26.12
C GLU A 452 23.02 30.87 -24.84
N ASN A 453 24.03 31.74 -24.92
CA ASN A 453 24.52 32.51 -23.76
C ASN A 453 23.79 33.83 -23.54
N ALA A 454 22.75 34.11 -24.30
CA ALA A 454 21.99 35.36 -24.18
C ALA A 454 21.23 35.44 -22.85
N THR A 455 21.51 36.49 -22.10
CA THR A 455 21.00 36.68 -20.72
C THR A 455 19.60 37.32 -20.72
N TRP A 456 18.61 36.57 -21.18
CA TRP A 456 17.21 36.98 -21.26
C TRP A 456 16.61 37.44 -19.92
N TRP A 457 17.09 36.90 -18.84
CA TRP A 457 16.64 37.21 -17.47
C TRP A 457 16.99 38.63 -16.99
N ASN A 458 17.82 39.31 -17.70
CA ASN A 458 18.19 40.69 -17.34
C ASN A 458 17.12 41.75 -17.67
N PHE A 459 16.19 41.43 -18.57
CA PHE A 459 15.14 42.33 -18.99
C PHE A 459 13.75 41.74 -18.97
N ASP A 460 13.59 40.43 -18.64
CA ASP A 460 12.30 39.77 -18.54
C ASP A 460 11.56 40.21 -17.26
N PRO A 461 10.41 40.90 -17.37
CA PRO A 461 9.71 41.38 -16.20
C PRO A 461 9.13 40.26 -15.33
N ARG A 462 9.00 39.05 -15.85
CA ARG A 462 8.58 37.88 -15.05
C ARG A 462 9.64 37.53 -14.01
N VAL A 463 10.92 37.68 -14.33
CA VAL A 463 12.04 37.44 -13.41
C VAL A 463 12.06 38.46 -12.29
N GLU A 464 11.89 39.75 -12.63
CA GLU A 464 11.81 40.82 -11.63
C GLU A 464 10.64 40.67 -10.70
N TRP A 465 9.47 40.28 -11.24
CA TRP A 465 8.29 39.97 -10.45
C TRP A 465 8.56 38.78 -9.50
N LEU A 466 9.17 37.67 -9.99
CA LEU A 466 9.48 36.50 -9.20
C LEU A 466 10.44 36.83 -8.03
N LEU A 467 11.48 37.62 -8.28
CA LEU A 467 12.40 38.10 -7.22
C LEU A 467 11.64 38.90 -6.16
N GLY A 468 10.80 39.84 -6.56
CA GLY A 468 9.96 40.62 -5.65
C GLY A 468 8.99 39.74 -4.84
N PHE A 469 8.34 38.78 -5.50
CA PHE A 469 7.42 37.85 -4.88
C PHE A 469 8.08 36.98 -3.83
N LEU A 470 9.23 36.35 -4.14
CA LEU A 470 9.98 35.53 -3.20
C LEU A 470 10.55 36.35 -2.03
N THR A 471 10.98 37.55 -2.28
CA THR A 471 11.47 38.46 -1.22
C THR A 471 10.37 38.90 -0.27
N ALA A 472 9.14 39.09 -0.78
CA ALA A 472 7.97 39.45 0.02
C ALA A 472 7.42 38.24 0.85
N ASN A 473 7.65 37.01 0.41
CA ASN A 473 7.14 35.76 1.00
C ASN A 473 8.28 34.86 1.50
N ARG A 474 9.21 35.38 2.30
CA ARG A 474 10.42 34.65 2.72
C ARG A 474 10.17 33.42 3.56
N ASP A 475 9.06 33.40 4.29
CA ASP A 475 8.69 32.31 5.19
C ASP A 475 7.84 31.23 4.49
N GLU A 476 7.48 31.44 3.22
CA GLU A 476 6.66 30.51 2.45
C GLU A 476 7.53 29.65 1.51
N LYS A 477 7.15 28.38 1.38
CA LYS A 477 7.72 27.46 0.37
C LYS A 477 7.01 27.65 -0.96
N VAL A 478 7.76 27.92 -2.01
CA VAL A 478 7.20 28.22 -3.34
C VAL A 478 7.67 27.19 -4.36
N LEU A 479 6.69 26.56 -5.05
CA LEU A 479 6.95 25.70 -6.19
C LEU A 479 6.83 26.51 -7.47
N VAL A 480 7.91 26.58 -8.28
CA VAL A 480 7.92 27.22 -9.58
C VAL A 480 8.05 26.17 -10.67
N ILE A 481 7.12 26.13 -11.61
CA ILE A 481 7.13 25.17 -12.71
C ILE A 481 7.36 25.90 -14.04
N CYS A 482 8.32 25.39 -14.80
CA CYS A 482 8.67 25.83 -16.14
C CYS A 482 8.56 24.67 -17.13
N ALA A 483 8.27 24.92 -18.40
CA ALA A 483 8.25 23.86 -19.42
C ALA A 483 9.64 23.26 -19.70
N LYS A 484 10.71 24.00 -19.46
CA LYS A 484 12.07 23.64 -19.84
C LYS A 484 13.06 23.66 -18.68
N ALA A 485 13.92 22.63 -18.64
CA ALA A 485 15.02 22.54 -17.67
C ALA A 485 15.97 23.73 -17.71
N THR A 486 16.31 24.22 -18.92
CA THR A 486 17.20 25.36 -19.11
C THR A 486 16.64 26.64 -18.47
N THR A 487 15.33 26.88 -18.59
CA THR A 487 14.65 28.03 -17.96
C THR A 487 14.75 27.91 -16.43
N ALA A 488 14.50 26.75 -15.87
CA ALA A 488 14.60 26.50 -14.43
C ALA A 488 16.01 26.71 -13.88
N LEU A 489 17.04 26.24 -14.60
CA LEU A 489 18.45 26.43 -14.24
C LEU A 489 18.86 27.90 -14.27
N HIS A 490 18.45 28.64 -15.29
CA HIS A 490 18.74 30.08 -15.37
C HIS A 490 18.06 30.86 -14.25
N LEU A 491 16.81 30.51 -13.92
CA LEU A 491 16.11 31.17 -12.82
C LEU A 491 16.82 30.89 -11.47
N GLU A 492 17.27 29.65 -11.20
CA GLU A 492 18.00 29.34 -9.97
C GLU A 492 19.27 30.18 -9.85
N GLN A 493 20.05 30.24 -10.93
CA GLN A 493 21.26 31.04 -10.95
C GLN A 493 20.97 32.51 -10.61
N VAL A 494 19.96 33.09 -11.24
CA VAL A 494 19.60 34.50 -11.02
C VAL A 494 19.10 34.75 -9.60
N LEU A 495 18.25 33.89 -9.06
CA LEU A 495 17.73 34.01 -7.70
C LEU A 495 18.88 33.99 -6.68
N ARG A 496 19.85 33.11 -6.87
CA ARG A 496 21.04 33.00 -6.04
C ARG A 496 21.97 34.19 -6.16
N GLU A 497 22.25 34.62 -7.40
CA GLU A 497 23.22 35.68 -7.65
C GLU A 497 22.73 37.10 -7.26
N ARG A 498 21.44 37.41 -7.47
CA ARG A 498 20.89 38.75 -7.22
C ARG A 498 20.45 38.98 -5.79
N GLU A 499 19.72 38.01 -5.20
CA GLU A 499 19.08 38.18 -3.90
C GLU A 499 19.52 37.13 -2.85
N GLY A 500 20.43 36.22 -3.22
CA GLY A 500 20.89 35.18 -2.31
C GLY A 500 19.75 34.22 -1.87
N ILE A 501 18.69 34.10 -2.68
CA ILE A 501 17.56 33.23 -2.39
C ILE A 501 18.03 31.78 -2.55
N ARG A 502 17.76 30.95 -1.50
CA ARG A 502 18.06 29.53 -1.54
C ARG A 502 17.05 28.81 -2.41
N GLY A 503 17.52 28.36 -3.58
CA GLY A 503 16.73 27.58 -4.53
C GLY A 503 17.24 26.16 -4.65
N ALA A 504 16.34 25.23 -4.99
CA ALA A 504 16.65 23.88 -5.47
C ALA A 504 16.10 23.74 -6.89
N VAL A 505 16.77 22.94 -7.72
CA VAL A 505 16.29 22.66 -9.09
C VAL A 505 15.95 21.19 -9.23
N PHE A 506 14.89 20.91 -9.98
CA PHE A 506 14.38 19.57 -10.20
C PHE A 506 14.03 19.38 -11.69
N HIS A 507 14.85 18.63 -12.42
CA HIS A 507 14.68 18.45 -13.85
C HIS A 507 15.10 17.04 -14.32
N GLU A 508 14.77 16.68 -15.53
CA GLU A 508 14.98 15.36 -16.14
C GLU A 508 16.45 14.92 -16.19
N GLY A 509 17.38 15.85 -16.26
CA GLY A 509 18.83 15.57 -16.31
C GLY A 509 19.44 15.15 -14.96
N LEU A 510 18.71 15.27 -13.83
CA LEU A 510 19.17 14.86 -12.51
C LEU A 510 18.99 13.37 -12.31
N SER A 511 19.97 12.73 -11.65
CA SER A 511 19.83 11.38 -11.14
C SER A 511 18.74 11.29 -10.04
N LEU A 512 18.25 10.10 -9.75
CA LEU A 512 17.24 9.86 -8.73
C LEU A 512 17.67 10.36 -7.35
N VAL A 513 18.92 10.14 -6.99
CA VAL A 513 19.51 10.60 -5.71
C VAL A 513 19.57 12.12 -5.62
N GLU A 514 19.93 12.79 -6.72
CA GLU A 514 19.97 14.24 -6.77
C GLU A 514 18.57 14.85 -6.67
N ARG A 515 17.56 14.23 -7.30
CA ARG A 515 16.16 14.63 -7.17
C ARG A 515 15.67 14.48 -5.73
N ASP A 516 16.02 13.39 -5.04
CA ASP A 516 15.68 13.19 -3.63
C ASP A 516 16.31 14.24 -2.74
N ARG A 517 17.58 14.57 -2.97
CA ARG A 517 18.27 15.62 -2.22
C ARG A 517 17.64 17.00 -2.44
N ALA A 518 17.28 17.34 -3.67
CA ALA A 518 16.60 18.60 -3.99
C ALA A 518 15.23 18.69 -3.30
N ALA A 519 14.44 17.62 -3.34
CA ALA A 519 13.14 17.56 -2.66
C ALA A 519 13.26 17.64 -1.14
N ALA A 520 14.21 16.90 -0.54
CA ALA A 520 14.47 16.95 0.90
C ALA A 520 14.99 18.33 1.35
N TYR A 521 15.85 18.95 0.55
CA TYR A 521 16.32 20.33 0.79
C TYR A 521 15.18 21.34 0.72
N PHE A 522 14.23 21.18 -0.19
CA PHE A 522 13.04 22.03 -0.26
C PHE A 522 12.09 21.78 0.92
N ALA A 523 11.96 20.55 1.38
CA ALA A 523 11.07 20.18 2.50
C ALA A 523 11.59 20.65 3.87
N SER A 524 12.90 20.89 4.04
CA SER A 524 13.49 21.34 5.31
C SER A 524 13.01 22.74 5.68
N GLU A 525 12.49 22.93 6.90
CA GLU A 525 11.93 24.22 7.38
C GLU A 525 13.03 25.22 7.76
N GLU A 526 14.04 24.82 8.51
CA GLU A 526 15.02 25.75 9.09
C GLU A 526 16.15 26.13 8.13
N GLU A 527 16.74 25.15 7.43
CA GLU A 527 17.91 25.37 6.56
C GLU A 527 17.62 25.12 5.09
N GLY A 528 16.38 24.80 4.73
CA GLY A 528 15.98 24.37 3.39
C GLY A 528 15.88 25.49 2.36
N ALA A 529 15.68 25.06 1.11
CA ALA A 529 15.39 25.98 0.02
C ALA A 529 14.01 26.62 0.20
N GLN A 530 13.90 27.93 -0.06
CA GLN A 530 12.62 28.63 -0.13
C GLN A 530 11.84 28.27 -1.38
N VAL A 531 12.55 28.08 -2.50
CA VAL A 531 11.94 27.83 -3.82
C VAL A 531 12.46 26.54 -4.44
N LEU A 532 11.55 25.76 -5.02
CA LEU A 532 11.87 24.63 -5.89
C LEU A 532 11.48 24.97 -7.32
N LEU A 533 12.46 25.01 -8.21
CA LEU A 533 12.28 25.28 -9.63
C LEU A 533 12.25 23.95 -10.40
N CYS A 534 11.11 23.62 -11.01
CA CYS A 534 10.91 22.36 -11.71
C CYS A 534 10.76 22.54 -13.22
N SER A 535 11.31 21.62 -14.00
CA SER A 535 10.88 21.40 -15.38
C SER A 535 9.57 20.60 -15.42
N GLU A 536 8.93 20.53 -16.59
CA GLU A 536 7.70 19.76 -16.81
C GLU A 536 7.84 18.31 -16.33
N ILE A 537 8.81 17.60 -16.88
CA ILE A 537 9.09 16.20 -16.57
C ILE A 537 9.65 16.07 -15.15
N GLY A 538 10.48 17.02 -14.72
CA GLY A 538 11.07 17.02 -13.39
C GLY A 538 10.03 17.08 -12.27
N SER A 539 8.89 17.74 -12.48
CA SER A 539 7.84 17.86 -11.48
C SER A 539 6.99 16.58 -11.33
N GLU A 540 7.00 15.67 -12.28
CA GLU A 540 6.20 14.44 -12.21
C GLU A 540 6.57 13.55 -11.02
N GLY A 541 5.58 12.94 -10.43
CA GLY A 541 5.77 11.88 -9.43
C GLY A 541 6.08 12.31 -8.00
N ARG A 542 6.05 13.61 -7.67
CA ARG A 542 6.32 14.12 -6.31
C ARG A 542 5.13 14.79 -5.67
N ASN A 543 5.10 14.74 -4.34
CA ASN A 543 4.10 15.39 -3.50
C ASN A 543 4.77 16.47 -2.64
N PHE A 544 4.27 17.70 -2.73
CA PHE A 544 4.77 18.86 -1.99
C PHE A 544 3.68 19.51 -1.14
N GLN A 545 2.82 18.71 -0.47
CA GLN A 545 1.68 19.19 0.32
C GLN A 545 2.05 20.17 1.46
N PHE A 546 3.29 20.23 1.87
CA PHE A 546 3.77 21.23 2.84
C PHE A 546 3.86 22.65 2.25
N ALA A 547 3.82 22.79 0.91
CA ALA A 547 3.77 24.09 0.20
C ALA A 547 2.36 24.32 -0.34
N ASN A 548 1.95 25.59 -0.42
CA ASN A 548 0.67 26.01 -1.01
C ASN A 548 0.81 27.10 -2.07
N GLN A 549 2.05 27.60 -2.31
CA GLN A 549 2.34 28.63 -3.33
C GLN A 549 2.85 27.97 -4.60
N LEU A 550 2.10 28.07 -5.69
CA LEU A 550 2.47 27.58 -7.02
C LEU A 550 2.66 28.76 -7.98
N VAL A 551 3.83 28.87 -8.57
CA VAL A 551 4.09 29.80 -9.65
C VAL A 551 4.24 29.02 -10.96
N MET A 552 3.37 29.29 -11.91
CA MET A 552 3.49 28.79 -13.28
C MET A 552 4.20 29.83 -14.13
N PHE A 553 5.53 29.70 -14.27
CA PHE A 553 6.35 30.66 -15.05
C PHE A 553 5.95 30.69 -16.52
N ASP A 554 5.45 29.55 -17.01
CA ASP A 554 4.79 29.39 -18.30
C ASP A 554 3.60 28.42 -18.15
N LEU A 555 2.66 28.46 -19.09
CA LEU A 555 1.52 27.56 -19.14
C LEU A 555 1.76 26.43 -20.15
N PRO A 556 1.37 25.19 -19.83
CA PRO A 556 1.44 24.08 -20.75
C PRO A 556 0.37 24.21 -21.84
N PHE A 557 0.62 23.58 -22.99
CA PHE A 557 -0.32 23.59 -24.10
C PHE A 557 -1.49 22.62 -23.88
N ASN A 558 -1.27 21.52 -23.15
CA ASN A 558 -2.25 20.49 -22.88
C ASN A 558 -2.93 20.72 -21.51
N PRO A 559 -4.29 20.71 -21.42
CA PRO A 559 -5.01 20.84 -20.16
C PRO A 559 -4.67 19.78 -19.11
N ASP A 560 -4.36 18.56 -19.53
CA ASP A 560 -3.98 17.49 -18.60
C ASP A 560 -2.67 17.82 -17.85
N LEU A 561 -1.72 18.44 -18.54
CA LEU A 561 -0.48 18.91 -17.91
C LEU A 561 -0.72 20.07 -16.94
N LEU A 562 -1.70 20.95 -17.23
CA LEU A 562 -2.10 22.00 -16.29
C LEU A 562 -2.62 21.40 -15.00
N GLU A 563 -3.53 20.44 -15.09
CA GLU A 563 -4.09 19.75 -13.93
C GLU A 563 -3.01 18.96 -13.18
N GLN A 564 -2.09 18.33 -13.88
CA GLN A 564 -0.94 17.65 -13.26
C GLN A 564 -0.03 18.61 -12.50
N ARG A 565 0.26 19.82 -13.05
CA ARG A 565 1.05 20.85 -12.36
C ARG A 565 0.38 21.32 -11.07
N ILE A 566 -0.92 21.60 -11.11
CA ILE A 566 -1.71 22.00 -9.94
C ILE A 566 -1.75 20.86 -8.92
N GLY A 567 -1.95 19.63 -9.36
CA GLY A 567 -2.01 18.42 -8.54
C GLY A 567 -0.72 18.08 -7.78
N ARG A 568 0.37 18.83 -7.97
CA ARG A 568 1.58 18.69 -7.12
C ARG A 568 1.35 19.20 -5.70
N LEU A 569 0.56 20.24 -5.55
CA LEU A 569 0.22 20.85 -4.26
C LEU A 569 -1.22 20.51 -3.84
N ASP A 570 -2.11 20.41 -4.80
CA ASP A 570 -3.53 20.26 -4.63
C ASP A 570 -3.93 18.78 -4.46
N ARG A 571 -3.88 18.33 -3.22
CA ARG A 571 -4.18 16.95 -2.83
C ARG A 571 -5.03 16.90 -1.59
N ILE A 572 -5.73 15.81 -1.41
CA ILE A 572 -6.50 15.55 -0.20
C ILE A 572 -5.59 15.56 1.03
N GLY A 573 -6.02 16.27 2.09
CA GLY A 573 -5.24 16.48 3.31
C GLY A 573 -4.36 17.73 3.31
N GLN A 574 -4.33 18.52 2.25
CA GLN A 574 -3.74 19.86 2.26
C GLN A 574 -4.59 20.80 3.14
N SER A 575 -3.95 21.43 4.11
CA SER A 575 -4.63 22.26 5.12
C SER A 575 -4.79 23.74 4.72
N ARG A 576 -4.05 24.18 3.68
CA ARG A 576 -4.04 25.57 3.21
C ARG A 576 -4.52 25.67 1.76
N ASP A 577 -5.25 26.76 1.42
CA ASP A 577 -5.70 27.02 0.07
C ASP A 577 -4.52 27.22 -0.88
N ILE A 578 -4.63 26.70 -2.09
CA ILE A 578 -3.57 26.74 -3.09
C ILE A 578 -3.60 28.07 -3.82
N GLN A 579 -2.52 28.81 -3.74
CA GLN A 579 -2.32 30.11 -4.40
C GLN A 579 -1.58 29.89 -5.72
N ILE A 580 -2.27 30.07 -6.85
CA ILE A 580 -1.72 29.85 -8.19
C ILE A 580 -1.38 31.19 -8.82
N SER A 581 -0.09 31.51 -8.93
CA SER A 581 0.39 32.74 -9.56
C SER A 581 0.87 32.47 -10.97
N VAL A 582 0.34 33.21 -11.94
CA VAL A 582 0.68 33.10 -13.37
C VAL A 582 1.18 34.45 -13.90
N PRO A 583 2.51 34.69 -13.89
CA PRO A 583 3.08 35.86 -14.54
C PRO A 583 3.16 35.64 -16.06
N TYR A 584 2.45 36.44 -16.84
CA TYR A 584 2.42 36.33 -18.30
C TYR A 584 2.68 37.64 -19.01
N LEU A 585 3.27 37.54 -20.19
CA LEU A 585 3.58 38.71 -21.04
C LEU A 585 2.38 38.99 -21.94
N GLU A 586 2.04 40.28 -22.04
CA GLU A 586 0.99 40.76 -22.93
C GLU A 586 1.28 40.45 -24.41
N ASN A 587 0.24 40.22 -25.20
CA ASN A 587 0.33 39.95 -26.64
C ASN A 587 1.24 38.74 -27.01
N THR A 588 1.29 37.74 -26.15
CA THR A 588 1.99 36.47 -26.38
C THR A 588 1.01 35.30 -26.42
N ALA A 589 1.48 34.13 -26.84
CA ALA A 589 0.70 32.91 -26.80
C ALA A 589 0.28 32.52 -25.35
N GLN A 590 1.09 32.87 -24.34
CA GLN A 590 0.75 32.69 -22.93
C GLN A 590 -0.48 33.51 -22.52
N ALA A 591 -0.62 34.74 -23.06
CA ALA A 591 -1.81 35.57 -22.84
C ALA A 591 -3.08 34.99 -23.47
N VAL A 592 -2.96 34.25 -24.57
CA VAL A 592 -4.06 33.45 -25.15
C VAL A 592 -4.41 32.29 -24.29
N LEU A 593 -3.42 31.50 -23.81
CA LEU A 593 -3.66 30.31 -22.98
C LEU A 593 -4.31 30.63 -21.65
N ILE A 594 -3.83 31.68 -20.93
CA ILE A 594 -4.40 32.01 -19.62
C ILE A 594 -5.88 32.34 -19.74
N ARG A 595 -6.26 33.09 -20.79
CA ARG A 595 -7.66 33.41 -21.05
C ARG A 595 -8.48 32.20 -21.43
N TRP A 596 -7.94 31.33 -22.29
CA TRP A 596 -8.63 30.09 -22.67
C TRP A 596 -8.85 29.16 -21.49
N TYR A 597 -7.82 28.96 -20.65
CA TYR A 597 -7.94 28.13 -19.45
C TYR A 597 -8.88 28.71 -18.39
N HIS A 598 -8.79 30.03 -18.15
CA HIS A 598 -9.58 30.67 -17.09
C HIS A 598 -11.01 31.01 -17.55
N GLU A 599 -11.14 31.74 -18.68
CA GLU A 599 -12.45 32.21 -19.15
C GLU A 599 -13.26 31.14 -19.89
N GLY A 600 -12.57 30.21 -20.59
CA GLY A 600 -13.17 29.17 -21.42
C GLY A 600 -13.41 27.84 -20.70
N LEU A 601 -12.48 27.42 -19.84
CA LEU A 601 -12.50 26.10 -19.20
C LEU A 601 -12.61 26.14 -17.68
N ASP A 602 -12.43 27.28 -17.03
CA ASP A 602 -12.38 27.42 -15.57
C ASP A 602 -11.40 26.44 -14.89
N ALA A 603 -10.26 26.16 -15.54
CA ALA A 603 -9.36 25.08 -15.23
C ALA A 603 -8.34 25.39 -14.13
N PHE A 604 -8.29 26.60 -13.59
CA PHE A 604 -7.42 26.96 -12.46
C PHE A 604 -8.10 26.78 -11.12
N GLU A 605 -9.31 27.29 -10.97
CA GLU A 605 -10.04 27.28 -9.69
C GLU A 605 -10.83 26.00 -9.49
N HIS A 606 -11.22 25.32 -10.57
CA HIS A 606 -11.91 24.04 -10.55
C HIS A 606 -11.19 23.00 -11.40
N THR A 607 -11.39 21.72 -11.09
CA THR A 607 -10.94 20.62 -11.94
C THR A 607 -11.70 20.64 -13.27
N CYS A 608 -11.01 20.38 -14.37
CA CYS A 608 -11.59 20.44 -15.71
C CYS A 608 -11.56 19.06 -16.40
N PRO A 609 -12.42 18.10 -16.03
CA PRO A 609 -12.43 16.76 -16.59
C PRO A 609 -12.76 16.74 -18.10
N THR A 610 -13.37 17.78 -18.62
CA THR A 610 -13.72 17.91 -20.05
C THR A 610 -12.64 18.63 -20.89
N GLY A 611 -11.61 19.13 -20.23
CA GLY A 611 -10.57 19.97 -20.85
C GLY A 611 -9.91 19.31 -22.05
N ARG A 612 -9.58 18.01 -21.95
CA ARG A 612 -8.99 17.24 -23.04
C ARG A 612 -9.91 17.13 -24.25
N THR A 613 -11.17 16.80 -24.05
CA THR A 613 -12.15 16.71 -25.14
C THR A 613 -12.33 18.02 -25.88
N ILE A 614 -12.39 19.14 -25.16
CA ILE A 614 -12.48 20.47 -25.77
C ILE A 614 -11.19 20.83 -26.51
N TYR A 615 -10.04 20.49 -25.93
CA TYR A 615 -8.75 20.67 -26.58
C TYR A 615 -8.68 19.92 -27.91
N ASP A 616 -9.05 18.65 -27.97
CA ASP A 616 -9.02 17.84 -29.18
C ASP A 616 -10.05 18.36 -30.23
N ASN A 617 -11.23 18.77 -29.81
CA ASN A 617 -12.26 19.31 -30.72
C ASN A 617 -11.86 20.66 -31.35
N TYR A 618 -11.13 21.50 -30.64
CA TYR A 618 -10.78 22.85 -31.10
C TYR A 618 -9.27 23.03 -31.33
N TYR A 619 -8.52 21.96 -31.43
CA TYR A 619 -7.06 21.97 -31.53
C TYR A 619 -6.52 22.91 -32.60
N GLU A 620 -6.99 22.78 -33.83
CA GLU A 620 -6.54 23.64 -34.95
C GLU A 620 -6.88 25.12 -34.76
N THR A 621 -8.06 25.40 -34.20
CA THR A 621 -8.49 26.77 -33.95
C THR A 621 -7.65 27.41 -32.86
N LEU A 622 -7.37 26.68 -31.77
CA LEU A 622 -6.47 27.14 -30.71
C LEU A 622 -5.06 27.37 -31.22
N LEU A 623 -4.52 26.45 -32.04
CA LEU A 623 -3.19 26.59 -32.67
C LEU A 623 -3.08 27.88 -33.48
N ASN A 624 -4.11 28.26 -34.22
CA ASN A 624 -4.12 29.49 -35.00
C ASN A 624 -4.01 30.74 -34.12
N TYR A 625 -4.73 30.79 -32.99
CA TYR A 625 -4.64 31.92 -32.06
C TYR A 625 -3.30 31.95 -31.31
N LEU A 626 -2.72 30.79 -30.97
CA LEU A 626 -1.39 30.71 -30.36
C LEU A 626 -0.27 31.15 -31.32
N ALA A 627 -0.34 30.75 -32.60
CA ALA A 627 0.62 31.10 -33.58
C ALA A 627 0.55 32.58 -33.98
N LYS A 628 -0.58 33.25 -33.72
CA LYS A 628 -0.81 34.67 -34.07
C LYS A 628 -1.53 35.40 -32.92
N PRO A 629 -0.86 35.59 -31.78
CA PRO A 629 -1.48 36.13 -30.57
C PRO A 629 -1.97 37.59 -30.70
N ASN A 630 -1.52 38.30 -31.73
CA ASN A 630 -1.95 39.68 -32.03
C ASN A 630 -3.25 39.73 -32.86
N GLU A 631 -3.65 38.63 -33.54
CA GLU A 631 -4.88 38.53 -34.34
C GLU A 631 -6.02 38.00 -33.49
N GLN A 632 -6.60 38.80 -32.58
CA GLN A 632 -7.64 38.35 -31.63
C GLN A 632 -9.07 38.64 -32.13
N ASP A 633 -9.27 38.92 -33.42
CA ASP A 633 -10.60 39.01 -33.99
C ASP A 633 -11.38 37.73 -33.77
N LYS A 634 -12.54 37.79 -33.10
CA LYS A 634 -13.38 36.63 -32.70
C LYS A 634 -12.82 35.71 -31.64
N PHE A 635 -11.72 36.03 -30.98
CA PHE A 635 -11.20 35.20 -29.90
C PHE A 635 -12.20 35.12 -28.72
N GLY A 636 -12.92 36.21 -28.43
CA GLY A 636 -13.98 36.18 -27.43
C GLY A 636 -15.14 35.22 -27.77
N GLU A 637 -15.52 35.14 -29.06
CA GLU A 637 -16.56 34.22 -29.54
C GLU A 637 -16.07 32.76 -29.40
N PHE A 638 -14.82 32.53 -29.67
CA PHE A 638 -14.19 31.22 -29.53
C PHE A 638 -14.14 30.75 -28.05
N ILE A 639 -13.77 31.64 -27.14
CA ILE A 639 -13.80 31.35 -25.67
C ILE A 639 -15.22 31.02 -25.24
N GLU A 640 -16.21 31.77 -25.69
CA GLU A 640 -17.61 31.54 -25.33
C GLU A 640 -18.12 30.19 -25.87
N GLN A 641 -17.71 29.78 -27.07
CA GLN A 641 -18.01 28.44 -27.62
C GLN A 641 -17.40 27.33 -26.76
N CYS A 642 -16.12 27.50 -26.35
CA CYS A 642 -15.46 26.53 -25.47
C CYS A 642 -16.17 26.43 -24.12
N ARG A 643 -16.58 27.58 -23.53
CA ARG A 643 -17.31 27.62 -22.26
C ARG A 643 -18.66 26.93 -22.33
N GLN A 644 -19.44 27.22 -23.37
CA GLN A 644 -20.75 26.57 -23.55
C GLN A 644 -20.62 25.04 -23.72
N GLN A 645 -19.62 24.60 -24.48
CA GLN A 645 -19.37 23.17 -24.65
C GLN A 645 -18.87 22.53 -23.35
N HIS A 646 -18.03 23.23 -22.58
CA HIS A 646 -17.57 22.79 -21.26
C HIS A 646 -18.75 22.57 -20.30
N GLU A 647 -19.63 23.56 -20.17
CA GLU A 647 -20.82 23.49 -19.33
C GLU A 647 -21.78 22.36 -19.76
N GLN A 648 -21.96 22.20 -21.08
CA GLN A 648 -22.80 21.13 -21.64
C GLN A 648 -22.22 19.75 -21.33
N LEU A 649 -20.93 19.52 -21.57
CA LEU A 649 -20.27 18.25 -21.29
C LEU A 649 -20.21 17.98 -19.78
N LYS A 650 -19.93 18.99 -18.96
CA LYS A 650 -19.96 18.88 -17.50
C LYS A 650 -21.33 18.46 -16.99
N SER A 651 -22.40 19.10 -17.48
CA SER A 651 -23.78 18.70 -17.11
C SER A 651 -24.10 17.26 -17.55
N GLN A 652 -23.64 16.82 -18.70
CA GLN A 652 -23.81 15.44 -19.15
C GLN A 652 -23.08 14.43 -18.26
N LEU A 653 -21.87 14.74 -17.80
CA LEU A 653 -21.10 13.93 -16.86
C LEU A 653 -21.78 13.86 -15.48
N GLU A 654 -22.30 14.99 -14.99
CA GLU A 654 -22.97 15.08 -13.68
C GLU A 654 -24.35 14.39 -13.62
N GLN A 655 -25.06 14.30 -14.73
CA GLN A 655 -26.41 13.71 -14.81
C GLN A 655 -26.41 12.19 -15.08
N GLY A 656 -25.28 11.56 -15.27
CA GLY A 656 -25.18 10.21 -15.74
C GLY A 656 -24.77 9.15 -14.70
N ARG A 657 -24.21 8.08 -15.22
CA ARG A 657 -23.68 6.90 -14.53
C ARG A 657 -22.66 7.20 -13.42
N ASP A 658 -21.95 8.31 -13.51
CA ASP A 658 -20.87 8.68 -12.62
C ASP A 658 -21.30 8.82 -11.16
N ARG A 659 -22.48 9.34 -10.91
CA ARG A 659 -23.02 9.50 -9.56
C ARG A 659 -23.24 8.17 -8.83
N LEU A 660 -23.64 7.12 -9.54
CA LEU A 660 -23.79 5.77 -8.98
C LEU A 660 -22.43 5.15 -8.63
N LEU A 661 -21.46 5.30 -9.52
CA LEU A 661 -20.10 4.83 -9.30
C LEU A 661 -19.45 5.55 -8.11
N GLU A 662 -19.63 6.87 -8.00
CA GLU A 662 -19.14 7.66 -6.87
C GLU A 662 -19.73 7.21 -5.54
N MET A 663 -21.02 6.94 -5.51
CA MET A 663 -21.68 6.47 -4.28
C MET A 663 -21.15 5.12 -3.80
N ASN A 664 -20.92 4.22 -4.73
CA ASN A 664 -20.33 2.92 -4.43
C ASN A 664 -18.86 3.05 -3.98
N SER A 665 -18.10 3.92 -4.64
CA SER A 665 -16.67 4.08 -4.43
C SER A 665 -16.32 4.90 -3.18
N ASN A 666 -17.18 5.84 -2.80
CA ASN A 666 -16.94 6.72 -1.65
C ASN A 666 -17.01 5.99 -0.29
N GLY A 667 -17.68 4.82 -0.23
CA GLY A 667 -17.80 4.01 0.98
C GLY A 667 -18.67 4.61 2.08
N GLY A 668 -19.14 5.83 1.96
CA GLY A 668 -20.08 6.48 2.87
C GLY A 668 -19.74 6.32 4.35
N GLU A 669 -20.71 5.84 5.14
CA GLU A 669 -20.56 5.60 6.58
C GLU A 669 -19.58 4.45 6.89
N HIS A 670 -19.50 3.43 6.04
CA HIS A 670 -18.60 2.30 6.22
C HIS A 670 -17.11 2.72 6.14
N GLY A 671 -16.77 3.60 5.20
CA GLY A 671 -15.41 4.15 5.09
C GLY A 671 -15.01 4.97 6.31
N LEU A 672 -15.94 5.78 6.85
CA LEU A 672 -15.73 6.56 8.08
C LEU A 672 -15.53 5.65 9.30
N GLN A 673 -16.38 4.65 9.48
CA GLN A 673 -16.26 3.68 10.58
C GLN A 673 -14.94 2.92 10.52
N LEU A 674 -14.48 2.57 9.31
CA LEU A 674 -13.19 1.90 9.11
C LEU A 674 -12.02 2.82 9.49
N ALA A 675 -12.07 4.09 9.08
CA ALA A 675 -11.06 5.08 9.44
C ALA A 675 -11.00 5.31 10.97
N GLU A 676 -12.15 5.46 11.64
CA GLU A 676 -12.23 5.59 13.09
C GLU A 676 -11.69 4.33 13.81
N LYS A 677 -12.01 3.16 13.28
CA LYS A 677 -11.56 1.89 13.85
C LYS A 677 -10.05 1.75 13.76
N ILE A 678 -9.46 2.08 12.60
CA ILE A 678 -8.00 2.05 12.42
C ILE A 678 -7.32 3.11 13.29
N SER A 679 -7.86 4.32 13.40
CA SER A 679 -7.32 5.38 14.25
C SER A 679 -7.25 5.00 15.73
N LYS A 680 -8.14 4.14 16.22
CA LYS A 680 -8.08 3.63 17.61
C LYS A 680 -6.86 2.76 17.87
N TYR A 681 -6.32 2.08 16.85
CA TYR A 681 -5.09 1.29 16.98
C TYR A 681 -3.81 2.14 16.99
N ASP A 682 -3.86 3.39 16.48
CA ASP A 682 -2.71 4.31 16.48
C ASP A 682 -2.30 4.78 17.89
N ASN A 683 -3.18 4.63 18.89
CA ASN A 683 -2.94 5.00 20.28
C ASN A 683 -2.70 3.77 21.19
N ASP A 684 -2.28 2.65 20.62
CA ASP A 684 -2.06 1.39 21.35
C ASP A 684 -0.80 1.46 22.22
N THR A 685 -0.96 1.75 23.50
CA THR A 685 0.13 1.75 24.50
C THR A 685 0.74 0.35 24.71
N GLU A 686 0.02 -0.74 24.41
CA GLU A 686 0.55 -2.09 24.52
C GLU A 686 1.62 -2.34 23.44
N LEU A 687 1.43 -1.82 22.23
CA LEU A 687 2.43 -1.87 21.17
C LEU A 687 3.73 -1.17 21.57
N VAL A 688 3.63 0.06 22.11
CA VAL A 688 4.78 0.83 22.57
C VAL A 688 5.56 0.05 23.62
N ASN A 689 4.88 -0.39 24.67
CA ASN A 689 5.50 -1.12 25.78
C ASN A 689 6.11 -2.46 25.33
N PHE A 690 5.44 -3.17 24.43
CA PHE A 690 5.95 -4.41 23.87
C PHE A 690 7.20 -4.18 23.04
N SER A 691 7.18 -3.18 22.16
CA SER A 691 8.28 -2.86 21.25
C SER A 691 9.54 -2.46 22.02
N LEU A 692 9.43 -1.57 23.00
CA LEU A 692 10.57 -1.14 23.81
C LEU A 692 11.17 -2.31 24.60
N ASN A 693 10.32 -3.16 25.19
CA ASN A 693 10.76 -4.38 25.86
C ASN A 693 11.45 -5.37 24.90
N LEU A 694 10.92 -5.53 23.69
CA LEU A 694 11.51 -6.39 22.68
C LEU A 694 12.91 -5.90 22.31
N PHE A 695 13.06 -4.60 22.07
CA PHE A 695 14.36 -3.99 21.71
C PHE A 695 15.38 -4.12 22.84
N ASP A 696 14.97 -3.88 24.09
CA ASP A 696 15.84 -4.07 25.28
C ASP A 696 16.33 -5.52 25.39
N ILE A 697 15.42 -6.50 25.27
CA ILE A 697 15.77 -7.91 25.45
C ILE A 697 16.63 -8.43 24.30
N VAL A 698 16.38 -7.95 23.08
CA VAL A 698 17.20 -8.31 21.91
C VAL A 698 18.54 -7.59 21.92
N GLY A 699 18.65 -6.47 22.62
CA GLY A 699 19.89 -5.70 22.76
C GLY A 699 20.05 -4.62 21.68
N ILE A 700 18.95 -4.03 21.20
CA ILE A 700 18.96 -2.88 20.29
C ILE A 700 19.09 -1.61 21.11
N ASN A 701 20.01 -0.72 20.74
CA ASN A 701 20.13 0.59 21.37
C ASN A 701 18.93 1.46 21.02
N GLN A 702 18.41 2.17 22.02
CA GLN A 702 17.26 3.07 21.91
C GLN A 702 17.67 4.44 22.45
N GLU A 703 17.58 5.46 21.62
CA GLU A 703 17.86 6.84 21.99
C GLU A 703 16.61 7.69 21.74
N ASP A 704 16.09 8.31 22.78
CA ASP A 704 14.97 9.25 22.66
C ASP A 704 15.44 10.49 21.89
N ARG A 705 14.71 10.79 20.83
CA ARG A 705 14.82 12.04 20.07
C ARG A 705 13.61 12.91 20.42
N SER A 706 13.70 14.22 20.22
CA SER A 706 12.56 15.12 20.45
C SER A 706 11.27 14.60 19.75
N ASP A 707 10.10 14.89 20.30
CA ASP A 707 8.78 14.70 19.70
C ASP A 707 8.34 13.23 19.49
N ASN A 708 8.38 12.39 20.51
CA ASN A 708 7.93 11.00 20.46
C ASN A 708 8.62 10.13 19.39
N MET A 709 9.87 10.47 19.05
CA MET A 709 10.68 9.70 18.12
C MET A 709 11.82 9.00 18.86
N ILE A 710 12.12 7.79 18.40
CA ILE A 710 13.19 6.95 18.96
C ILE A 710 14.14 6.57 17.82
N VAL A 711 15.43 6.73 18.06
CA VAL A 711 16.48 6.23 17.16
C VAL A 711 16.86 4.85 17.61
N LEU A 712 16.73 3.87 16.71
CA LEU A 712 17.16 2.49 16.92
C LEU A 712 18.48 2.25 16.20
N THR A 713 19.47 1.74 16.91
CA THR A 713 20.76 1.35 16.33
C THR A 713 21.15 -0.05 16.76
N PRO A 714 21.77 -0.87 15.90
CA PRO A 714 22.36 -2.13 16.31
C PRO A 714 23.40 -1.94 17.41
N SER A 715 23.52 -2.90 18.33
CA SER A 715 24.56 -2.90 19.35
C SER A 715 25.44 -4.16 19.26
N ASP A 716 26.62 -4.13 19.89
CA ASP A 716 27.52 -5.27 19.99
C ASP A 716 26.96 -6.39 20.91
N HIS A 717 25.85 -6.16 21.59
CA HIS A 717 25.23 -7.07 22.55
C HIS A 717 23.90 -7.68 22.08
N MET A 718 23.57 -7.55 20.80
CA MET A 718 22.36 -8.15 20.26
C MET A 718 22.35 -9.68 20.40
N LEU A 719 21.16 -10.25 20.64
CA LEU A 719 20.96 -11.71 20.70
C LEU A 719 21.21 -12.42 19.36
N VAL A 720 21.13 -11.68 18.27
CA VAL A 720 21.32 -12.13 16.89
C VAL A 720 22.27 -11.18 16.18
N PRO A 721 23.08 -11.65 15.23
CA PRO A 721 24.02 -10.79 14.50
C PRO A 721 23.31 -9.64 13.77
N ASP A 722 22.17 -9.92 13.15
CA ASP A 722 21.33 -8.96 12.43
C ASP A 722 19.88 -9.06 12.90
N PHE A 723 19.27 -7.95 13.29
CA PHE A 723 17.86 -7.93 13.62
C PHE A 723 17.05 -7.66 12.34
N PRO A 724 16.14 -8.58 11.94
CA PRO A 724 15.45 -8.46 10.66
C PRO A 724 14.59 -7.21 10.57
N GLY A 725 14.85 -6.37 9.58
CA GLY A 725 14.16 -5.11 9.35
C GLY A 725 14.84 -3.87 9.97
N LEU A 726 15.86 -4.03 10.79
CA LEU A 726 16.68 -2.93 11.29
C LEU A 726 17.89 -2.72 10.38
N PRO A 727 18.05 -1.53 9.76
CA PRO A 727 19.24 -1.20 8.96
C PRO A 727 20.51 -1.17 9.81
N GLN A 728 21.67 -1.47 9.21
CA GLN A 728 22.97 -1.41 9.91
C GLN A 728 23.30 -0.01 10.44
N ASP A 729 22.90 1.03 9.72
CA ASP A 729 23.06 2.43 10.12
C ASP A 729 21.99 2.91 11.12
N GLY A 730 21.06 2.01 11.51
CA GLY A 730 19.93 2.35 12.35
C GLY A 730 18.78 3.02 11.62
N CYS A 731 17.71 3.35 12.35
CA CYS A 731 16.56 4.07 11.80
C CYS A 731 15.86 4.88 12.90
N THR A 732 15.20 5.95 12.48
CA THR A 732 14.29 6.70 13.36
C THR A 732 12.89 6.11 13.25
N ILE A 733 12.25 5.87 14.37
CA ILE A 733 10.89 5.32 14.46
C ILE A 733 9.96 6.25 15.24
N THR A 734 8.68 6.16 14.95
CA THR A 734 7.60 6.76 15.73
C THR A 734 6.37 5.85 15.75
N PHE A 735 5.58 5.93 16.82
CA PHE A 735 4.29 5.23 16.94
C PHE A 735 3.12 6.15 16.57
N ASP A 736 3.40 7.40 16.23
CA ASP A 736 2.43 8.39 15.81
C ASP A 736 2.38 8.51 14.30
N ARG A 737 1.21 8.19 13.71
CA ARG A 737 0.98 8.23 12.26
C ARG A 737 1.15 9.63 11.67
N GLU A 738 0.66 10.67 12.37
CA GLU A 738 0.73 12.04 11.87
C GLU A 738 2.17 12.54 11.82
N GLN A 739 2.94 12.23 12.86
CA GLN A 739 4.37 12.52 12.87
C GLN A 739 5.13 11.77 11.77
N ALA A 740 4.82 10.48 11.58
CA ALA A 740 5.43 9.73 10.50
C ALA A 740 5.09 10.29 9.12
N LEU A 741 3.90 10.83 8.92
CA LEU A 741 3.48 11.45 7.67
C LEU A 741 4.18 12.80 7.41
N SER A 742 4.44 13.57 8.47
CA SER A 742 5.11 14.87 8.37
C SER A 742 6.62 14.78 8.16
N ARG A 743 7.25 13.64 8.51
CA ARG A 743 8.70 13.45 8.49
C ARG A 743 9.11 12.24 7.68
N GLU A 744 9.79 12.46 6.57
CA GLU A 744 10.22 11.37 5.67
C GLU A 744 11.24 10.40 6.29
N ASP A 745 12.05 10.86 7.26
CA ASP A 745 13.10 10.08 7.93
C ASP A 745 12.56 9.15 9.03
N ALA A 746 11.29 9.30 9.46
CA ALA A 746 10.68 8.48 10.51
C ALA A 746 9.85 7.33 9.96
N GLN A 747 10.08 6.12 10.43
CA GLN A 747 9.25 4.94 10.12
C GLN A 747 8.06 4.86 11.09
N PHE A 748 6.87 4.58 10.57
CA PHE A 748 5.67 4.35 11.37
C PHE A 748 5.64 2.92 11.90
N ILE A 749 5.73 2.75 13.21
CA ILE A 749 5.68 1.44 13.85
C ILE A 749 4.25 1.07 14.22
N SER A 750 3.84 -0.08 13.71
CA SER A 750 2.57 -0.75 14.01
C SER A 750 2.80 -2.25 14.25
N TRP A 751 1.78 -3.00 14.67
CA TRP A 751 1.85 -4.46 14.77
C TRP A 751 2.16 -5.15 13.43
N GLU A 752 1.88 -4.49 12.31
CA GLU A 752 2.14 -5.00 10.96
C GLU A 752 3.52 -4.62 10.42
N HIS A 753 4.24 -3.73 11.11
CA HIS A 753 5.55 -3.28 10.66
C HIS A 753 6.57 -4.43 10.66
N PRO A 754 7.44 -4.56 9.63
CA PRO A 754 8.42 -5.65 9.53
C PRO A 754 9.29 -5.83 10.78
N ILE A 755 9.75 -4.75 11.43
CA ILE A 755 10.54 -4.80 12.67
C ILE A 755 9.78 -5.55 13.76
N ILE A 756 8.50 -5.28 13.97
CA ILE A 756 7.69 -5.93 15.00
C ILE A 756 7.34 -7.36 14.63
N ARG A 757 6.90 -7.60 13.39
CA ARG A 757 6.56 -8.95 12.92
C ARG A 757 7.75 -9.90 12.97
N ASN A 758 8.89 -9.46 12.43
CA ASN A 758 10.11 -10.26 12.46
C ASN A 758 10.64 -10.44 13.89
N GLY A 759 10.47 -9.43 14.77
CA GLY A 759 10.79 -9.53 16.18
C GLY A 759 9.91 -10.55 16.93
N LEU A 760 8.60 -10.59 16.65
CA LEU A 760 7.70 -11.63 17.14
C LEU A 760 8.15 -13.02 16.65
N ASP A 761 8.43 -13.16 15.37
CA ASP A 761 8.88 -14.41 14.78
C ASP A 761 10.23 -14.87 15.37
N LEU A 762 11.17 -13.96 15.60
CA LEU A 762 12.45 -14.26 16.25
C LEU A 762 12.27 -14.86 17.66
N ILE A 763 11.40 -14.27 18.47
CA ILE A 763 11.12 -14.76 19.83
C ILE A 763 10.35 -16.08 19.82
N LEU A 764 9.38 -16.22 18.93
CA LEU A 764 8.43 -17.35 18.93
C LEU A 764 8.94 -18.58 18.17
N SER A 765 9.82 -18.41 17.19
CA SER A 765 10.47 -19.51 16.46
C SER A 765 11.62 -20.14 17.22
N GLY A 766 12.26 -19.38 18.12
CA GLY A 766 13.39 -19.85 18.92
C GLY A 766 12.98 -20.39 20.29
N ASP A 767 13.98 -20.80 21.06
CA ASP A 767 13.83 -21.32 22.42
C ASP A 767 13.81 -20.23 23.49
N THR A 768 14.03 -18.97 23.11
CA THR A 768 14.13 -17.82 24.02
C THR A 768 12.85 -17.66 24.86
N GLY A 769 12.98 -17.69 26.18
CA GLY A 769 11.87 -17.54 27.10
C GLY A 769 11.00 -18.79 27.29
N SER A 770 11.41 -19.95 26.74
CA SER A 770 10.63 -21.20 26.86
C SER A 770 10.69 -21.82 28.26
N CYS A 771 11.70 -21.51 29.08
CA CYS A 771 11.75 -21.99 30.46
C CYS A 771 12.36 -20.96 31.41
N ALA A 772 11.77 -20.78 32.59
CA ALA A 772 12.24 -19.84 33.59
C ALA A 772 12.03 -20.34 35.03
N VAL A 773 12.76 -19.72 35.99
CA VAL A 773 12.56 -19.94 37.44
C VAL A 773 12.48 -18.57 38.10
N SER A 774 11.51 -18.37 38.99
CA SER A 774 11.27 -17.12 39.68
C SER A 774 10.96 -17.34 41.15
N LEU A 775 11.13 -16.31 42.00
CA LEU A 775 10.73 -16.32 43.40
C LEU A 775 9.52 -15.40 43.57
N LEU A 776 8.51 -15.86 44.27
CA LEU A 776 7.37 -15.07 44.72
C LEU A 776 7.54 -14.65 46.16
N LYS A 777 7.66 -13.34 46.40
CA LYS A 777 7.71 -12.79 47.75
C LYS A 777 6.29 -12.62 48.29
N ASN A 778 5.80 -13.61 49.03
CA ASN A 778 4.44 -13.60 49.57
C ASN A 778 4.39 -14.24 50.95
N LYS A 779 4.03 -13.41 51.97
CA LYS A 779 3.94 -13.85 53.36
C LYS A 779 2.67 -14.63 53.69
N ALA A 780 1.65 -14.59 52.84
CA ALA A 780 0.40 -15.30 53.00
C ALA A 780 0.49 -16.80 52.68
N LEU A 781 1.53 -17.17 51.91
CA LEU A 781 1.78 -18.55 51.50
C LEU A 781 2.96 -19.15 52.28
N PRO A 782 2.97 -20.47 52.58
CA PRO A 782 4.12 -21.12 53.23
C PRO A 782 5.40 -20.99 52.37
N VAL A 783 6.57 -20.76 53.02
CA VAL A 783 7.85 -20.77 52.31
C VAL A 783 8.07 -22.14 51.67
N GLY A 784 8.58 -22.12 50.44
CA GLY A 784 8.81 -23.32 49.66
C GLY A 784 7.58 -23.82 48.89
N THR A 785 6.41 -23.14 48.98
CA THR A 785 5.29 -23.45 48.10
C THR A 785 5.72 -23.34 46.65
N LEU A 786 5.51 -24.41 45.87
CA LEU A 786 5.80 -24.49 44.46
C LEU A 786 4.52 -24.21 43.65
N LEU A 787 4.65 -23.31 42.70
CA LEU A 787 3.68 -23.09 41.65
C LEU A 787 4.36 -23.35 40.30
N VAL A 788 3.69 -24.04 39.41
CA VAL A 788 4.17 -24.31 38.05
C VAL A 788 3.26 -23.59 37.06
N GLU A 789 3.83 -22.66 36.35
CA GLU A 789 3.12 -21.91 35.29
C GLU A 789 3.47 -22.51 33.93
N LEU A 790 2.46 -22.90 33.21
CA LEU A 790 2.55 -23.56 31.91
C LEU A 790 1.82 -22.72 30.85
N ILE A 791 2.47 -22.52 29.74
CA ILE A 791 1.86 -21.86 28.57
C ILE A 791 1.78 -22.90 27.47
N TYR A 792 0.58 -23.31 27.15
CA TYR A 792 0.29 -24.15 26.00
C TYR A 792 -0.17 -23.27 24.86
N VAL A 793 0.10 -23.68 23.62
CA VAL A 793 -0.37 -23.00 22.41
C VAL A 793 -1.21 -23.96 21.60
N VAL A 794 -2.43 -23.55 21.29
CA VAL A 794 -3.33 -24.27 20.36
C VAL A 794 -3.11 -23.65 18.98
N GLU A 795 -2.74 -24.46 18.01
CA GLU A 795 -2.44 -24.00 16.66
C GLU A 795 -2.80 -25.07 15.61
N ALA A 796 -3.11 -24.61 14.42
CA ALA A 796 -3.25 -25.44 13.24
C ALA A 796 -2.39 -24.85 12.11
N GLN A 797 -1.94 -25.69 11.20
CA GLN A 797 -1.15 -25.28 10.06
C GLN A 797 -1.97 -25.40 8.79
N ALA A 798 -1.97 -24.37 7.99
CA ALA A 798 -2.65 -24.33 6.70
C ALA A 798 -1.93 -23.37 5.75
N PRO A 799 -2.16 -23.52 4.44
CA PRO A 799 -1.77 -22.51 3.45
C PRO A 799 -2.24 -21.12 3.85
N LYS A 800 -1.39 -20.13 3.64
CA LYS A 800 -1.60 -18.76 4.12
C LYS A 800 -2.87 -18.11 3.54
N HIS A 801 -3.18 -18.42 2.26
CA HIS A 801 -4.37 -17.92 1.56
C HIS A 801 -5.69 -18.36 2.21
N LEU A 802 -5.72 -19.51 2.93
CA LEU A 802 -6.89 -19.95 3.68
C LEU A 802 -7.20 -19.08 4.90
N GLN A 803 -6.26 -18.25 5.33
CA GLN A 803 -6.40 -17.36 6.49
C GLN A 803 -6.90 -18.05 7.76
N LEU A 804 -6.43 -19.28 8.00
CA LEU A 804 -6.81 -20.08 9.16
C LEU A 804 -6.62 -19.31 10.47
N THR A 805 -5.57 -18.50 10.55
CA THR A 805 -5.24 -17.67 11.72
C THR A 805 -6.31 -16.62 12.07
N ARG A 806 -7.23 -16.31 11.16
CA ARG A 806 -8.39 -15.46 11.43
C ARG A 806 -9.38 -16.14 12.38
N PHE A 807 -9.48 -17.45 12.33
CA PHE A 807 -10.42 -18.26 13.10
C PHE A 807 -9.72 -18.94 14.29
N LEU A 808 -8.56 -19.54 14.05
CA LEU A 808 -7.72 -20.17 15.07
C LEU A 808 -6.27 -19.66 14.94
N PRO A 809 -5.96 -18.45 15.43
CA PRO A 809 -4.58 -18.03 15.56
C PRO A 809 -3.86 -18.90 16.59
N PRO A 810 -2.51 -18.94 16.60
CA PRO A 810 -1.76 -19.57 17.68
C PRO A 810 -2.18 -18.99 19.03
N THR A 811 -3.10 -19.67 19.73
CA THR A 811 -3.77 -19.15 20.93
C THR A 811 -3.10 -19.69 22.20
N PRO A 812 -2.52 -18.82 23.04
CA PRO A 812 -1.91 -19.25 24.29
C PRO A 812 -2.97 -19.59 25.34
N LEU A 813 -2.84 -20.77 25.95
CA LEU A 813 -3.59 -21.21 27.12
C LEU A 813 -2.66 -21.23 28.34
N ARG A 814 -2.93 -20.37 29.30
CA ARG A 814 -2.13 -20.26 30.54
C ARG A 814 -2.73 -21.14 31.63
N VAL A 815 -1.90 -21.95 32.26
CA VAL A 815 -2.24 -22.78 33.42
C VAL A 815 -1.26 -22.46 34.55
N LEU A 816 -1.74 -22.20 35.76
CA LEU A 816 -0.94 -21.97 36.96
C LEU A 816 -1.33 -23.01 38.01
N MET A 817 -0.50 -24.03 38.16
CA MET A 817 -0.81 -25.19 39.03
C MET A 817 -0.09 -25.10 40.37
N ASP A 818 -0.81 -25.47 41.42
CA ASP A 818 -0.20 -25.79 42.71
C ASP A 818 0.09 -27.30 42.81
N LEU A 819 0.78 -27.73 43.86
CA LEU A 819 1.07 -29.14 44.13
C LEU A 819 -0.16 -29.99 44.42
N LYS A 820 -1.33 -29.40 44.65
CA LYS A 820 -2.61 -30.08 44.89
C LYS A 820 -3.40 -30.30 43.59
N GLY A 821 -2.90 -29.85 42.47
CA GLY A 821 -3.55 -29.92 41.17
C GLY A 821 -4.61 -28.85 40.90
N ASN A 822 -4.65 -27.78 41.70
CA ASN A 822 -5.56 -26.66 41.45
C ASN A 822 -4.98 -25.72 40.40
N ASN A 823 -5.77 -25.38 39.38
CA ASN A 823 -5.43 -24.33 38.42
C ASN A 823 -5.86 -22.96 38.97
N LEU A 824 -4.91 -22.11 39.22
CA LEU A 824 -5.08 -20.75 39.77
C LEU A 824 -5.08 -19.66 38.68
N ALA A 825 -4.90 -19.99 37.41
CA ALA A 825 -4.73 -19.02 36.34
C ALA A 825 -5.92 -18.05 36.17
N GLY A 826 -7.15 -18.52 36.41
CA GLY A 826 -8.35 -17.68 36.37
C GLY A 826 -8.50 -16.69 37.54
N GLN A 827 -7.77 -16.93 38.66
CA GLN A 827 -7.80 -16.07 39.84
C GLN A 827 -6.59 -15.12 39.94
N VAL A 828 -5.52 -15.44 39.22
CA VAL A 828 -4.23 -14.76 39.27
C VAL A 828 -3.89 -14.27 37.87
N GLU A 829 -4.12 -13.00 37.64
CA GLU A 829 -3.78 -12.33 36.38
C GLU A 829 -2.27 -12.34 36.14
N PHE A 830 -1.84 -12.53 34.88
CA PHE A 830 -0.43 -12.68 34.51
C PHE A 830 0.42 -11.45 34.85
N GLU A 831 -0.04 -10.26 34.47
CA GLU A 831 0.75 -9.03 34.67
C GLU A 831 0.91 -8.69 36.17
N SER A 832 -0.16 -8.82 36.92
CA SER A 832 -0.15 -8.62 38.39
C SER A 832 0.74 -9.62 39.08
N PHE A 833 0.73 -10.87 38.64
CA PHE A 833 1.59 -11.94 39.13
C PHE A 833 3.06 -11.66 38.80
N ASN A 834 3.33 -11.36 37.53
CA ASN A 834 4.68 -11.16 37.01
C ASN A 834 5.41 -10.01 37.72
N ARG A 835 4.71 -8.93 38.08
CA ARG A 835 5.28 -7.79 38.85
C ARG A 835 5.73 -8.16 40.27
N GLN A 836 5.18 -9.21 40.88
CA GLN A 836 5.53 -9.68 42.22
C GLN A 836 6.68 -10.70 42.21
N LEU A 837 7.11 -11.13 41.06
CA LEU A 837 8.18 -12.12 40.92
C LEU A 837 9.55 -11.46 40.91
N ASN A 838 10.52 -12.19 41.48
CA ASN A 838 11.93 -11.79 41.52
C ASN A 838 12.80 -12.81 40.79
N ALA A 839 13.86 -12.33 40.17
CA ALA A 839 14.84 -13.15 39.47
C ALA A 839 15.63 -14.04 40.42
N VAL A 840 16.05 -15.22 39.93
CA VAL A 840 16.88 -16.19 40.62
C VAL A 840 18.19 -16.34 39.91
N ASN A 841 19.32 -16.41 40.63
CA ASN A 841 20.56 -16.71 39.96
C ASN A 841 20.56 -18.15 39.42
N ARG A 842 21.26 -18.39 38.31
CA ARG A 842 21.23 -19.66 37.55
C ARG A 842 21.59 -20.87 38.42
N HIS A 843 22.55 -20.76 39.34
CA HIS A 843 22.95 -21.86 40.22
C HIS A 843 21.85 -22.27 41.20
N THR A 844 21.20 -21.30 41.83
CA THR A 844 20.05 -21.54 42.73
C THR A 844 18.86 -22.09 41.96
N ALA A 845 18.58 -21.58 40.78
CA ALA A 845 17.53 -22.07 39.89
C ALA A 845 17.72 -23.53 39.53
N SER A 846 18.93 -23.94 39.10
CA SER A 846 19.24 -25.36 38.78
C SER A 846 19.07 -26.26 39.99
N LYS A 847 19.44 -25.84 41.18
CA LYS A 847 19.19 -26.61 42.42
C LYS A 847 17.73 -26.77 42.75
N LEU A 848 16.92 -25.72 42.57
CA LEU A 848 15.48 -25.78 42.75
C LEU A 848 14.83 -26.75 41.76
N VAL A 849 15.18 -26.66 40.50
CA VAL A 849 14.66 -27.55 39.44
C VAL A 849 14.94 -29.02 39.77
N ASN A 850 16.19 -29.34 40.09
CA ASN A 850 16.58 -30.71 40.44
C ASN A 850 15.83 -31.25 41.67
N ALA A 851 15.51 -30.40 42.63
CA ALA A 851 14.80 -30.78 43.84
C ALA A 851 13.33 -31.09 43.62
N VAL A 852 12.68 -30.50 42.60
CA VAL A 852 11.24 -30.61 42.34
C VAL A 852 10.89 -31.30 41.02
N GLN A 853 11.85 -32.00 40.40
CA GLN A 853 11.66 -32.59 39.08
C GLN A 853 10.50 -33.58 38.99
N LYS A 854 10.31 -34.40 40.02
CA LYS A 854 9.22 -35.42 40.09
C LYS A 854 7.85 -34.76 40.19
N GLU A 855 7.76 -33.71 40.99
CA GLU A 855 6.54 -32.92 41.20
C GLU A 855 6.16 -32.21 39.92
N VAL A 856 7.12 -31.65 39.20
CA VAL A 856 6.86 -31.00 37.91
C VAL A 856 6.33 -31.99 36.88
N HIS A 857 6.90 -33.21 36.78
CA HIS A 857 6.36 -34.21 35.87
C HIS A 857 4.91 -34.60 36.19
N ALA A 858 4.56 -34.74 37.46
CA ALA A 858 3.20 -35.05 37.88
C ALA A 858 2.20 -33.93 37.52
N ILE A 859 2.63 -32.65 37.69
CA ILE A 859 1.84 -31.48 37.34
C ILE A 859 1.65 -31.39 35.82
N LEU A 860 2.68 -31.68 35.01
CA LEU A 860 2.58 -31.68 33.53
C LEU A 860 1.51 -32.67 33.07
N GLN A 861 1.49 -33.88 33.61
CA GLN A 861 0.49 -34.91 33.26
C GLN A 861 -0.95 -34.49 33.67
N GLN A 862 -1.12 -33.82 34.81
CA GLN A 862 -2.42 -33.29 35.22
C GLN A 862 -2.86 -32.13 34.36
N ALA A 863 -1.95 -31.24 33.95
CA ALA A 863 -2.24 -30.10 33.11
C ALA A 863 -2.68 -30.52 31.71
N GLU A 864 -2.12 -31.61 31.15
CA GLU A 864 -2.50 -32.11 29.82
C GLU A 864 -4.01 -32.39 29.71
N GLY A 865 -4.61 -33.05 30.72
CA GLY A 865 -6.05 -33.31 30.72
C GLY A 865 -6.95 -32.06 30.81
N LEU A 866 -6.46 -31.01 31.50
CA LEU A 866 -7.16 -29.72 31.56
C LEU A 866 -7.08 -28.99 30.22
N ILE A 867 -5.92 -28.99 29.61
CA ILE A 867 -5.68 -28.35 28.33
C ILE A 867 -6.43 -28.99 27.19
N GLU A 868 -6.48 -30.33 27.15
CA GLU A 868 -7.22 -31.08 26.13
C GLU A 868 -8.67 -30.59 26.01
N THR A 869 -9.37 -30.45 27.11
CA THR A 869 -10.76 -29.98 27.14
C THR A 869 -10.90 -28.54 26.64
N GLN A 870 -9.99 -27.63 27.05
CA GLN A 870 -10.00 -26.24 26.62
C GLN A 870 -9.62 -26.07 25.14
N ALA A 871 -8.62 -26.83 24.70
CA ALA A 871 -8.19 -26.82 23.31
C ALA A 871 -9.26 -27.33 22.36
N GLN A 872 -9.91 -28.45 22.69
CA GLN A 872 -11.01 -28.98 21.90
C GLN A 872 -12.17 -27.99 21.78
N SER A 873 -12.54 -27.32 22.88
CA SER A 873 -13.58 -26.29 22.86
C SER A 873 -13.21 -25.12 21.93
N LEU A 874 -11.97 -24.65 21.95
CA LEU A 874 -11.49 -23.58 21.05
C LEU A 874 -11.49 -24.00 19.59
N ILE A 875 -11.06 -25.22 19.30
CA ILE A 875 -11.03 -25.78 17.94
C ILE A 875 -12.45 -25.89 17.40
N GLU A 876 -13.40 -26.37 18.20
CA GLU A 876 -14.78 -26.51 17.76
C GLU A 876 -15.47 -25.16 17.52
N GLN A 877 -15.22 -24.19 18.39
CA GLN A 877 -15.67 -22.80 18.17
C GLN A 877 -15.10 -22.21 16.87
N ALA A 878 -13.81 -22.40 16.61
CA ALA A 878 -13.17 -21.92 15.39
C ALA A 878 -13.77 -22.57 14.12
N LYS A 879 -14.08 -23.86 14.16
CA LYS A 879 -14.75 -24.56 13.05
C LYS A 879 -16.14 -24.02 12.79
N GLN A 880 -16.94 -23.88 13.84
CA GLN A 880 -18.29 -23.34 13.73
C GLN A 880 -18.26 -21.92 13.15
N GLU A 881 -17.41 -21.04 13.68
CA GLU A 881 -17.28 -19.66 13.21
C GLU A 881 -16.81 -19.61 11.74
N ALA A 882 -15.87 -20.47 11.35
CA ALA A 882 -15.37 -20.53 9.98
C ALA A 882 -16.45 -20.98 9.00
N ASP A 883 -17.16 -22.07 9.34
CA ASP A 883 -18.22 -22.62 8.51
C ASP A 883 -19.39 -21.63 8.33
N GLU A 884 -19.86 -21.02 9.43
CA GLU A 884 -20.94 -20.05 9.40
C GLU A 884 -20.57 -18.82 8.54
N LYS A 885 -19.38 -18.20 8.76
CA LYS A 885 -18.99 -16.99 8.04
C LYS A 885 -18.79 -17.25 6.55
N LEU A 886 -18.10 -18.34 6.17
CA LEU A 886 -17.84 -18.66 4.78
C LEU A 886 -19.12 -19.12 4.06
N THR A 887 -20.03 -19.80 4.73
CA THR A 887 -21.35 -20.17 4.17
C THR A 887 -22.21 -18.94 3.90
N VAL A 888 -22.22 -17.96 4.81
CA VAL A 888 -22.92 -16.68 4.60
C VAL A 888 -22.32 -15.91 3.42
N GLU A 889 -20.97 -15.87 3.32
CA GLU A 889 -20.27 -15.20 2.22
C GLU A 889 -20.58 -15.87 0.87
N LEU A 890 -20.53 -17.21 0.81
CA LEU A 890 -20.87 -17.99 -0.38
C LEU A 890 -22.32 -17.75 -0.81
N SER A 891 -23.28 -17.87 0.11
CA SER A 891 -24.70 -17.66 -0.18
C SER A 891 -24.99 -16.24 -0.68
N ARG A 892 -24.30 -15.21 -0.11
CA ARG A 892 -24.40 -13.85 -0.58
C ARG A 892 -23.88 -13.71 -2.02
N LEU A 893 -22.72 -14.29 -2.33
CA LEU A 893 -22.15 -14.20 -3.68
C LEU A 893 -22.97 -15.01 -4.71
N GLU A 894 -23.54 -16.16 -4.32
CA GLU A 894 -24.44 -16.91 -5.19
C GLU A 894 -25.71 -16.10 -5.51
N ALA A 895 -26.31 -15.46 -4.50
CA ALA A 895 -27.46 -14.59 -4.70
C ALA A 895 -27.11 -13.39 -5.61
N LEU A 896 -25.95 -12.78 -5.40
CA LEU A 896 -25.47 -11.71 -6.26
C LEU A 896 -25.18 -12.18 -7.69
N LYS A 897 -24.61 -13.35 -7.87
CA LYS A 897 -24.34 -13.91 -9.21
C LYS A 897 -25.60 -14.12 -10.03
N ALA A 898 -26.70 -14.53 -9.37
CA ALA A 898 -27.99 -14.69 -10.05
C ALA A 898 -28.49 -13.38 -10.68
N VAL A 899 -28.01 -12.23 -10.22
CA VAL A 899 -28.48 -10.90 -10.65
C VAL A 899 -27.37 -10.01 -11.23
N ASN A 900 -26.10 -10.30 -10.96
CA ASN A 900 -24.96 -9.53 -11.42
C ASN A 900 -23.95 -10.44 -12.16
N PRO A 901 -23.80 -10.29 -13.48
CA PRO A 901 -22.89 -11.12 -14.28
C PRO A 901 -21.39 -10.84 -14.00
N ASN A 902 -21.06 -9.86 -13.19
CA ASN A 902 -19.66 -9.54 -12.84
C ASN A 902 -19.05 -10.49 -11.79
N ILE A 903 -19.84 -11.42 -11.24
CA ILE A 903 -19.34 -12.42 -10.30
C ILE A 903 -18.89 -13.65 -11.07
N ARG A 904 -17.59 -13.91 -11.03
CA ARG A 904 -16.97 -15.01 -11.77
C ARG A 904 -17.19 -16.35 -11.07
N ASP A 905 -17.25 -17.44 -11.87
CA ASP A 905 -17.36 -18.81 -11.37
C ASP A 905 -16.19 -19.20 -10.49
N ASP A 906 -14.97 -18.81 -10.88
CA ASP A 906 -13.76 -19.09 -10.14
C ASP A 906 -13.74 -18.47 -8.73
N GLU A 907 -14.40 -17.33 -8.52
CA GLU A 907 -14.54 -16.67 -7.21
C GLU A 907 -15.39 -17.53 -6.25
N LEU A 908 -16.50 -18.09 -6.72
CA LEU A 908 -17.35 -18.97 -5.93
C LEU A 908 -16.67 -20.32 -5.63
N GLU A 909 -16.06 -20.93 -6.65
CA GLU A 909 -15.31 -22.17 -6.50
C GLU A 909 -14.15 -22.03 -5.51
N ALA A 910 -13.44 -20.89 -5.56
CA ALA A 910 -12.36 -20.59 -4.63
C ALA A 910 -12.86 -20.50 -3.17
N ILE A 911 -13.99 -19.85 -2.91
CA ILE A 911 -14.53 -19.74 -1.54
C ILE A 911 -14.98 -21.11 -1.01
N GLU A 912 -15.70 -21.90 -1.81
CA GLU A 912 -16.13 -23.23 -1.39
C GLU A 912 -14.94 -24.17 -1.18
N SER A 913 -13.94 -24.16 -2.08
CA SER A 913 -12.71 -24.92 -1.91
C SER A 913 -11.95 -24.48 -0.66
N ASN A 914 -11.84 -23.19 -0.42
CA ASN A 914 -11.19 -22.63 0.78
C ASN A 914 -11.93 -23.04 2.05
N ARG A 915 -13.28 -23.02 2.07
CA ARG A 915 -14.10 -23.48 3.20
C ARG A 915 -13.81 -24.93 3.54
N GLN A 916 -13.84 -25.82 2.55
CA GLN A 916 -13.58 -27.24 2.74
C GLN A 916 -12.15 -27.51 3.24
N GLN A 917 -11.15 -26.89 2.61
CA GLN A 917 -9.75 -27.05 3.01
C GLN A 917 -9.49 -26.48 4.42
N LEU A 918 -10.09 -25.33 4.75
CA LEU A 918 -9.97 -24.71 6.07
C LEU A 918 -10.51 -25.62 7.17
N LEU A 919 -11.71 -26.21 6.98
CA LEU A 919 -12.29 -27.15 7.93
C LEU A 919 -11.45 -28.41 8.10
N LEU A 920 -10.86 -28.92 7.00
CA LEU A 920 -9.93 -30.05 7.06
C LEU A 920 -8.68 -29.72 7.88
N ASN A 921 -8.09 -28.55 7.69
CA ASN A 921 -6.89 -28.12 8.43
C ASN A 921 -7.22 -27.83 9.92
N LEU A 922 -8.40 -27.27 10.22
CA LEU A 922 -8.86 -27.09 11.61
C LEU A 922 -9.05 -28.43 12.35
N ASN A 923 -9.42 -29.50 11.65
CA ASN A 923 -9.47 -30.84 12.22
C ASN A 923 -8.09 -31.40 12.60
N GLN A 924 -7.01 -30.90 12.05
CA GLN A 924 -5.63 -31.27 12.36
C GLN A 924 -5.00 -30.36 13.42
N ALA A 925 -5.78 -29.43 14.00
CA ALA A 925 -5.31 -28.56 15.06
C ALA A 925 -4.81 -29.38 16.26
N SER A 926 -3.74 -28.92 16.86
CA SER A 926 -3.07 -29.57 18.00
C SER A 926 -2.64 -28.52 19.02
N TRP A 927 -2.25 -29.00 20.19
CA TRP A 927 -1.68 -28.15 21.23
C TRP A 927 -0.34 -28.68 21.68
N ARG A 928 0.55 -27.76 22.05
CA ARG A 928 1.86 -28.08 22.58
C ARG A 928 2.25 -27.16 23.72
N LEU A 929 3.11 -27.66 24.62
CA LEU A 929 3.73 -26.80 25.64
C LEU A 929 4.73 -25.85 24.95
N ASP A 930 4.51 -24.55 25.09
CA ASP A 930 5.36 -23.49 24.51
C ASP A 930 6.35 -22.92 25.54
N ALA A 931 5.91 -22.83 26.82
CA ALA A 931 6.80 -22.34 27.87
C ALA A 931 6.41 -22.88 29.25
N ILE A 932 7.41 -22.99 30.13
CA ILE A 932 7.27 -23.43 31.52
C ILE A 932 8.02 -22.52 32.48
N ARG A 933 7.38 -22.12 33.58
CA ARG A 933 8.02 -21.33 34.63
C ARG A 933 7.76 -21.96 36.00
N LEU A 934 8.85 -22.20 36.77
CA LEU A 934 8.74 -22.60 38.16
C LEU A 934 8.74 -21.35 39.05
N VAL A 935 7.78 -21.27 39.99
CA VAL A 935 7.71 -20.18 40.93
C VAL A 935 7.75 -20.75 42.37
N VAL A 936 8.71 -20.35 43.14
CA VAL A 936 8.89 -20.78 44.53
C VAL A 936 8.62 -19.62 45.47
N VAL A 937 7.78 -19.86 46.48
CA VAL A 937 7.42 -18.83 47.46
C VAL A 937 8.56 -18.63 48.47
N THR A 938 8.91 -17.39 48.74
CA THR A 938 9.88 -16.96 49.74
C THR A 938 9.32 -15.84 50.60
N HIS A 939 9.86 -15.68 51.84
CA HIS A 939 9.52 -14.59 52.76
C HIS A 939 10.66 -13.52 52.83
N GLN A 940 11.80 -13.85 52.21
CA GLN A 940 12.99 -12.97 52.20
C GLN A 940 12.99 -11.97 51.04
#